data_f1dbb6a78b115f139e1dde5e3cce58a5
#
_entry.id   f1dbb6a78b115f139e1dde5e3cce58a5
#
_cell.length_a   1.000
_cell.length_b   1.000
_cell.length_c   1.000
_cell.angle_alpha   90.00
_cell.angle_beta   90.00
_cell.angle_gamma   90.00
#
_symmetry.space_group_name_H-M   'P 1'
#
loop_
_entity.id
_entity.type
_entity.pdbx_description
1 polymer ?
#
loop_
_entity_poly.entity_id
_entity_poly.type
_entity_poly.pdbx_seq_one_letter_code
_entity_poly.pdbx_strand_id
1 'polypeptide(L)'
;MPDSQTIASYACGKHMFCFIRRINEEVSLSSDLFAVYMLLTGSLQVTMGKELFIAHADDVFSLEAQTPCSCLGTDCAVVSIAFDQHFFERTLPVPRHPDFLCNSALFGNDASYDELRRLIARIVKNNADGQLGYELSNWSLIYSLMDAMYLNFKVEDSEARHRNAHRYTERMAQISAIIHKDFQSNLTLSELASRVHLSAPYLSKFIEKQFGMTFLNYLQRVRLNHATNELLKTDNTIETISANAGFPNSYAFVQAFKKEYGLLPSLYRKQAEEKPKTAAAIRPIEQHDYMSGLKKYLEKQGEDTALQTVSCRATVHANHALAHLHHSWRDLFGVTRASSILFAEIQALLRRMQQEIGFSYVKFNGIFSDDMHVYTEDPMGKPVFSFAYTDKVLDFLHSISLKPMIQLGFMPEALTRSRKQIFGYEVGEPASLEKWCALTDAFLCHIIHRYGIDEIRTWRFSLWHQPDTPENMYGFSSNEAFYRFWKATHAVVKRRDPAIQLTMPPTFYVLEEQYENWYIPFIEWCRNNACLPDALCFHYYDTVFADDLTGNQSFGFARPMALRDNADGLGQFILQVQSERRRLQCEALPIFLTEWNNTPSQQDLLNDTCFKSCYIVKGIVENYDRLASFGYWSLTDWMGEAPQPEQLYFGGLGLFTSNGIPKASYYAFTLLRELGDTLLGKGDGWIVTKQNSDYIILLYNYRHFSRLYARGERFDMTFTDRYTPFMPEQQADVHISLHDIPSGEYTVTETIVNRHSGSSFDTWLSMGAPDRLTGKEQKALAARSVPSISKYTASAKSGELDLDALLDMLEIRLIQIAQK
;
A
#
# COMPACT_ATOMS: atom_id res chain seq x y z
N MET A 1 11.16 -21.74 14.44
CA MET A 1 11.55 -20.72 13.45
C MET A 1 10.59 -20.85 12.29
N PRO A 2 10.06 -19.78 11.72
CA PRO A 2 9.25 -19.89 10.51
C PRO A 2 10.13 -20.41 9.38
N ASP A 3 9.60 -21.43 8.69
CA ASP A 3 10.25 -22.06 7.52
C ASP A 3 10.05 -21.16 6.29
N SER A 4 10.84 -21.32 5.26
CA SER A 4 10.81 -20.52 4.02
C SER A 4 9.46 -20.52 3.27
N GLN A 5 8.48 -21.28 3.77
CA GLN A 5 7.12 -21.43 3.23
C GLN A 5 6.06 -20.72 4.08
N THR A 6 6.44 -20.10 5.20
CA THR A 6 5.49 -19.39 6.06
C THR A 6 5.22 -17.99 5.49
N ILE A 7 3.98 -17.72 5.12
CA ILE A 7 3.52 -16.43 4.61
C ILE A 7 3.30 -15.45 5.78
N ALA A 8 2.64 -15.91 6.84
CA ALA A 8 2.41 -15.11 8.03
C ALA A 8 2.40 -16.00 9.28
N SER A 9 2.87 -15.46 10.39
CA SER A 9 2.83 -16.14 11.68
C SER A 9 2.43 -15.14 12.77
N TYR A 10 1.47 -15.54 13.59
CA TYR A 10 0.96 -14.75 14.69
C TYR A 10 0.98 -15.61 15.96
N ALA A 11 1.41 -15.04 17.08
CA ALA A 11 1.35 -15.69 18.37
C ALA A 11 0.36 -14.93 19.27
N CYS A 12 -0.57 -15.66 19.86
CA CYS A 12 -1.43 -15.14 20.91
C CYS A 12 -0.98 -15.72 22.25
N GLY A 13 -0.13 -14.94 22.94
CA GLY A 13 0.59 -15.44 24.12
C GLY A 13 1.61 -16.54 23.78
N LYS A 14 1.90 -17.41 24.78
CA LYS A 14 2.86 -18.51 24.65
C LYS A 14 2.24 -19.85 24.22
N HIS A 15 0.92 -19.91 24.10
CA HIS A 15 0.17 -21.14 24.01
C HIS A 15 -0.64 -21.32 22.74
N MET A 16 -0.71 -20.28 21.89
CA MET A 16 -1.42 -20.35 20.63
C MET A 16 -0.66 -19.67 19.50
N PHE A 17 -0.68 -20.30 18.34
CA PHE A 17 -0.02 -19.85 17.14
C PHE A 17 -0.97 -19.98 15.94
N CYS A 18 -1.04 -18.94 15.14
CA CYS A 18 -1.70 -18.95 13.85
C CYS A 18 -0.64 -18.83 12.77
N PHE A 19 -0.59 -19.79 11.86
CA PHE A 19 0.33 -19.78 10.72
C PHE A 19 -0.47 -19.79 9.43
N ILE A 20 -0.04 -18.99 8.47
CA ILE A 20 -0.46 -19.08 7.08
C ILE A 20 0.75 -19.56 6.30
N ARG A 21 0.64 -20.74 5.70
CA ARG A 21 1.73 -21.36 4.95
C ARG A 21 1.32 -21.63 3.51
N ARG A 22 2.31 -21.54 2.64
CA ARG A 22 2.20 -21.98 1.27
C ARG A 22 2.90 -23.32 1.13
N ILE A 23 2.24 -24.29 0.52
CA ILE A 23 2.76 -25.63 0.34
C ILE A 23 2.77 -25.94 -1.16
N ASN A 24 3.97 -26.03 -1.74
CA ASN A 24 4.22 -26.36 -3.15
C ASN A 24 5.11 -27.59 -3.33
N GLU A 25 5.58 -28.15 -2.24
CA GLU A 25 6.46 -29.33 -2.19
C GLU A 25 6.04 -30.21 -1.02
N GLU A 26 6.68 -31.34 -0.87
CA GLU A 26 6.38 -32.24 0.25
C GLU A 26 6.90 -31.64 1.57
N VAL A 27 5.99 -31.45 2.53
CA VAL A 27 6.27 -30.83 3.84
C VAL A 27 5.68 -31.71 4.94
N SER A 28 6.36 -31.78 6.09
CA SER A 28 5.79 -32.35 7.31
C SER A 28 4.96 -31.32 8.05
N LEU A 29 3.70 -31.66 8.37
CA LEU A 29 2.81 -30.89 9.22
C LEU A 29 2.84 -31.33 10.69
N SER A 30 3.64 -32.33 11.05
CA SER A 30 3.75 -32.82 12.42
C SER A 30 4.20 -31.71 13.36
N SER A 31 3.51 -31.52 14.48
CA SER A 31 3.84 -30.53 15.49
C SER A 31 3.64 -31.10 16.90
N ASP A 32 4.27 -30.51 17.91
CA ASP A 32 4.03 -30.82 19.32
C ASP A 32 2.71 -30.21 19.85
N LEU A 33 1.97 -29.54 18.97
CA LEU A 33 0.73 -28.84 19.29
C LEU A 33 -0.44 -29.48 18.55
N PHE A 34 -1.62 -29.46 19.18
CA PHE A 34 -2.86 -29.74 18.46
C PHE A 34 -3.11 -28.63 17.45
N ALA A 35 -3.54 -28.94 16.24
CA ALA A 35 -3.79 -27.92 15.23
C ALA A 35 -5.04 -28.22 14.40
N VAL A 36 -5.79 -27.14 14.11
CA VAL A 36 -6.88 -27.14 13.15
C VAL A 36 -6.38 -26.43 11.88
N TYR A 37 -6.56 -27.09 10.76
CA TYR A 37 -6.13 -26.63 9.44
C TYR A 37 -7.33 -26.25 8.58
N MET A 38 -7.20 -25.20 7.80
CA MET A 38 -8.16 -24.83 6.76
C MET A 38 -7.41 -24.54 5.47
N LEU A 39 -7.79 -25.19 4.39
CA LEU A 39 -7.24 -24.93 3.08
C LEU A 39 -7.94 -23.74 2.45
N LEU A 40 -7.16 -22.72 2.05
CA LEU A 40 -7.71 -21.48 1.50
C LEU A 40 -7.76 -21.51 -0.03
N THR A 41 -6.72 -22.07 -0.65
CA THR A 41 -6.62 -22.19 -2.12
C THR A 41 -5.95 -23.50 -2.51
N GLY A 42 -6.16 -23.95 -3.74
CA GLY A 42 -5.48 -25.09 -4.33
C GLY A 42 -5.95 -26.44 -3.82
N SER A 43 -5.07 -27.42 -3.85
CA SER A 43 -5.31 -28.77 -3.33
C SER A 43 -4.10 -29.30 -2.56
N LEU A 44 -4.38 -30.02 -1.46
CA LEU A 44 -3.38 -30.55 -0.55
C LEU A 44 -3.60 -32.05 -0.38
N GLN A 45 -2.66 -32.82 -0.82
CA GLN A 45 -2.62 -34.28 -0.52
C GLN A 45 -2.00 -34.45 0.86
N VAL A 46 -2.74 -35.04 1.79
CA VAL A 46 -2.34 -35.22 3.18
C VAL A 46 -2.21 -36.73 3.46
N THR A 47 -1.05 -37.11 4.00
CA THR A 47 -0.75 -38.50 4.42
C THR A 47 -0.56 -38.53 5.93
N MET A 48 -1.47 -39.20 6.65
CA MET A 48 -1.41 -39.40 8.10
C MET A 48 -1.22 -40.89 8.40
N GLY A 49 -0.03 -41.31 8.72
CA GLY A 49 0.26 -42.75 8.93
C GLY A 49 -0.04 -43.57 7.68
N LYS A 50 -1.14 -44.36 7.69
CA LYS A 50 -1.62 -45.15 6.55
C LYS A 50 -2.78 -44.48 5.80
N GLU A 51 -3.29 -43.36 6.30
CA GLU A 51 -4.42 -42.66 5.70
C GLU A 51 -3.94 -41.61 4.73
N LEU A 52 -4.58 -41.56 3.58
CA LEU A 52 -4.32 -40.59 2.53
C LEU A 52 -5.65 -39.91 2.15
N PHE A 53 -5.69 -38.59 2.18
CA PHE A 53 -6.83 -37.82 1.66
C PHE A 53 -6.36 -36.62 0.89
N ILE A 54 -7.25 -36.03 0.09
CA ILE A 54 -7.00 -34.79 -0.62
C ILE A 54 -7.98 -33.73 -0.11
N ALA A 55 -7.42 -32.69 0.50
CA ALA A 55 -8.17 -31.50 0.87
C ALA A 55 -8.19 -30.51 -0.30
N HIS A 56 -9.30 -29.85 -0.48
CA HIS A 56 -9.52 -28.77 -1.44
C HIS A 56 -9.79 -27.45 -0.70
N ALA A 57 -9.83 -26.35 -1.43
CA ALA A 57 -10.19 -25.07 -0.83
C ALA A 57 -11.48 -25.20 0.00
N ASP A 58 -11.47 -24.60 1.20
CA ASP A 58 -12.49 -24.65 2.25
C ASP A 58 -12.51 -25.93 3.10
N ASP A 59 -11.73 -26.95 2.80
CA ASP A 59 -11.66 -28.10 3.68
C ASP A 59 -10.99 -27.74 5.01
N VAL A 60 -11.57 -28.26 6.09
CA VAL A 60 -11.08 -28.13 7.46
C VAL A 60 -10.76 -29.50 8.01
N PHE A 61 -9.59 -29.65 8.62
CA PHE A 61 -9.20 -30.89 9.31
C PHE A 61 -8.35 -30.58 10.55
N SER A 62 -8.35 -31.49 11.52
CA SER A 62 -7.51 -31.38 12.71
C SER A 62 -6.40 -32.43 12.71
N LEU A 63 -5.29 -32.11 13.37
CA LEU A 63 -4.19 -33.00 13.69
C LEU A 63 -3.92 -33.01 15.18
N GLU A 64 -3.88 -34.19 15.76
CA GLU A 64 -3.43 -34.37 17.15
C GLU A 64 -1.92 -34.11 17.26
N ALA A 65 -1.49 -33.65 18.45
CA ALA A 65 -0.08 -33.45 18.72
C ALA A 65 0.75 -34.70 18.43
N GLN A 66 1.94 -34.55 17.86
CA GLN A 66 2.88 -35.59 17.51
C GLN A 66 2.38 -36.64 16.46
N THR A 67 1.25 -36.34 15.79
CA THR A 67 0.79 -37.22 14.71
C THR A 67 1.73 -37.07 13.50
N PRO A 68 2.36 -38.16 13.01
CA PRO A 68 3.16 -38.10 11.81
C PRO A 68 2.28 -37.78 10.60
N CYS A 69 2.53 -36.65 9.99
CA CYS A 69 1.77 -36.19 8.84
C CYS A 69 2.72 -35.56 7.81
N SER A 70 2.65 -36.06 6.56
CA SER A 70 3.26 -35.39 5.41
C SER A 70 2.19 -34.89 4.46
N CYS A 71 2.46 -33.79 3.81
CA CYS A 71 1.55 -33.22 2.81
C CYS A 71 2.31 -32.76 1.58
N LEU A 72 1.65 -32.88 0.43
CA LEU A 72 2.11 -32.43 -0.87
C LEU A 72 1.06 -31.47 -1.45
N GLY A 73 1.42 -30.22 -1.64
CA GLY A 73 0.54 -29.20 -2.15
C GLY A 73 0.78 -28.88 -3.62
N THR A 74 -0.28 -28.48 -4.30
CA THR A 74 -0.20 -27.88 -5.63
C THR A 74 -0.82 -26.50 -5.56
N ASP A 75 0.03 -25.48 -5.51
CA ASP A 75 -0.36 -24.06 -5.40
C ASP A 75 -1.40 -23.81 -4.32
N CYS A 76 -1.14 -24.34 -3.13
CA CYS A 76 -2.09 -24.26 -2.03
C CYS A 76 -1.61 -23.34 -0.90
N ALA A 77 -2.56 -22.63 -0.32
CA ALA A 77 -2.38 -21.86 0.90
C ALA A 77 -3.20 -22.48 2.03
N VAL A 78 -2.59 -22.65 3.20
CA VAL A 78 -3.17 -23.31 4.37
C VAL A 78 -3.06 -22.41 5.58
N VAL A 79 -4.17 -22.18 6.28
CA VAL A 79 -4.17 -21.64 7.65
C VAL A 79 -4.09 -22.80 8.63
N SER A 80 -3.26 -22.66 9.65
CA SER A 80 -3.26 -23.53 10.82
C SER A 80 -3.39 -22.73 12.10
N ILE A 81 -4.35 -23.10 12.94
CA ILE A 81 -4.48 -22.60 14.31
C ILE A 81 -3.96 -23.72 15.21
N ALA A 82 -2.80 -23.51 15.79
CA ALA A 82 -2.13 -24.48 16.65
C ALA A 82 -2.13 -24.02 18.11
N PHE A 83 -2.43 -24.91 19.05
CA PHE A 83 -2.47 -24.56 20.47
C PHE A 83 -1.91 -25.66 21.36
N ASP A 84 -1.35 -25.22 22.48
CA ASP A 84 -0.86 -26.09 23.55
C ASP A 84 -2.05 -26.75 24.25
N GLN A 85 -2.21 -28.02 23.99
CA GLN A 85 -3.28 -28.85 24.53
C GLN A 85 -3.23 -28.93 26.03
N HIS A 86 -2.05 -28.98 26.64
CA HIS A 86 -1.89 -29.02 28.11
C HIS A 86 -2.33 -27.70 28.77
N PHE A 87 -2.31 -26.59 28.05
CA PHE A 87 -2.84 -25.33 28.56
C PHE A 87 -4.37 -25.43 28.77
N PHE A 88 -5.08 -26.01 27.82
CA PHE A 88 -6.55 -26.19 27.92
C PHE A 88 -6.95 -27.18 29.00
N GLU A 89 -6.19 -28.25 29.18
CA GLU A 89 -6.44 -29.21 30.25
C GLU A 89 -6.35 -28.63 31.66
N ARG A 90 -5.44 -27.69 31.84
CA ARG A 90 -5.27 -26.98 33.13
C ARG A 90 -6.31 -25.89 33.37
N THR A 91 -6.89 -25.37 32.32
CA THR A 91 -7.78 -24.20 32.35
C THR A 91 -9.25 -24.59 32.33
N LEU A 92 -9.57 -25.73 31.73
CA LEU A 92 -10.95 -26.23 31.62
C LEU A 92 -11.11 -27.50 32.48
N PRO A 93 -12.22 -27.65 33.23
CA PRO A 93 -12.48 -28.85 34.04
C PRO A 93 -12.94 -30.02 33.16
N VAL A 94 -12.16 -30.40 32.14
CA VAL A 94 -12.47 -31.46 31.21
C VAL A 94 -11.64 -32.69 31.56
N PRO A 95 -12.28 -33.85 31.86
CA PRO A 95 -11.55 -35.06 32.15
C PRO A 95 -11.07 -35.72 30.85
N ARG A 96 -9.75 -35.81 30.68
CA ARG A 96 -8.99 -36.48 29.59
C ARG A 96 -9.28 -35.96 28.16
N HIS A 97 -8.23 -35.99 27.33
CA HIS A 97 -8.27 -35.66 25.90
C HIS A 97 -9.35 -36.40 25.15
N PRO A 98 -10.35 -35.77 24.57
CA PRO A 98 -11.15 -36.39 23.56
C PRO A 98 -10.35 -36.39 22.24
N ASP A 99 -10.42 -37.49 21.52
CA ASP A 99 -10.07 -37.50 20.11
C ASP A 99 -11.11 -36.72 19.33
N PHE A 100 -10.65 -35.98 18.32
CA PHE A 100 -11.55 -35.20 17.46
C PHE A 100 -11.59 -35.82 16.06
N LEU A 101 -12.77 -36.10 15.56
CA LEU A 101 -13.00 -36.50 14.16
C LEU A 101 -13.41 -35.28 13.34
N CYS A 102 -12.46 -34.39 13.13
CA CYS A 102 -12.66 -33.19 12.33
C CYS A 102 -11.87 -33.30 11.01
N ASN A 103 -12.58 -33.64 9.92
CA ASN A 103 -12.03 -33.67 8.59
C ASN A 103 -13.14 -33.56 7.55
N SER A 104 -13.38 -32.35 7.01
CA SER A 104 -14.45 -32.14 6.04
C SER A 104 -14.20 -32.83 4.70
N ALA A 105 -12.94 -33.04 4.33
CA ALA A 105 -12.58 -33.74 3.09
C ALA A 105 -12.97 -35.24 3.14
N LEU A 106 -13.00 -35.84 4.34
CA LEU A 106 -13.35 -37.23 4.56
C LEU A 106 -14.80 -37.42 4.96
N PHE A 107 -15.34 -36.58 5.85
CA PHE A 107 -16.61 -36.83 6.52
C PHE A 107 -17.78 -36.01 5.98
N GLY A 108 -17.51 -35.22 4.92
CA GLY A 108 -18.53 -34.35 4.32
C GLY A 108 -18.51 -32.92 4.91
N ASN A 109 -19.21 -32.04 4.23
CA ASN A 109 -19.14 -30.59 4.46
C ASN A 109 -20.52 -30.10 4.95
N ASP A 110 -20.76 -30.14 6.25
CA ASP A 110 -21.98 -29.70 6.88
C ASP A 110 -21.86 -28.35 7.61
N ALA A 111 -22.93 -27.86 8.21
CA ALA A 111 -22.98 -26.56 8.89
C ALA A 111 -21.99 -26.44 10.06
N SER A 112 -21.57 -27.54 10.68
CA SER A 112 -20.60 -27.54 11.79
C SER A 112 -19.23 -27.08 11.33
N TYR A 113 -18.83 -27.44 10.11
CA TYR A 113 -17.60 -26.94 9.52
C TYR A 113 -17.68 -25.47 9.13
N ASP A 114 -18.84 -24.96 8.76
CA ASP A 114 -19.02 -23.52 8.46
C ASP A 114 -18.78 -22.65 9.69
N GLU A 115 -19.08 -23.15 10.87
CA GLU A 115 -18.76 -22.47 12.12
C GLU A 115 -17.25 -22.41 12.35
N LEU A 116 -16.54 -23.54 12.16
CA LEU A 116 -15.07 -23.56 12.27
C LEU A 116 -14.43 -22.60 11.29
N ARG A 117 -14.87 -22.59 10.02
CA ARG A 117 -14.37 -21.67 8.99
C ARG A 117 -14.53 -20.21 9.38
N ARG A 118 -15.71 -19.86 9.92
CA ARG A 118 -15.98 -18.48 10.41
C ARG A 118 -15.05 -18.10 11.56
N LEU A 119 -14.86 -18.98 12.52
CA LEU A 119 -14.00 -18.73 13.67
C LEU A 119 -12.53 -18.60 13.26
N ILE A 120 -12.05 -19.49 12.38
CA ILE A 120 -10.70 -19.42 11.81
C ILE A 120 -10.51 -18.10 11.05
N ALA A 121 -11.46 -17.73 10.19
CA ALA A 121 -11.41 -16.48 9.43
C ALA A 121 -11.33 -15.24 10.35
N ARG A 122 -12.11 -15.23 11.44
CA ARG A 122 -12.09 -14.15 12.42
C ARG A 122 -10.79 -14.09 13.20
N ILE A 123 -10.23 -15.23 13.60
CA ILE A 123 -8.92 -15.31 14.27
C ILE A 123 -7.83 -14.75 13.35
N VAL A 124 -7.81 -15.15 12.09
CA VAL A 124 -6.85 -14.63 11.10
C VAL A 124 -7.01 -13.12 10.94
N LYS A 125 -8.25 -12.64 10.78
CA LYS A 125 -8.54 -11.21 10.64
C LYS A 125 -8.09 -10.41 11.86
N ASN A 126 -8.46 -10.83 13.07
CA ASN A 126 -8.10 -10.12 14.29
C ASN A 126 -6.57 -10.04 14.50
N ASN A 127 -5.86 -11.13 14.20
CA ASN A 127 -4.39 -11.15 14.28
C ASN A 127 -3.76 -10.20 13.24
N ALA A 128 -4.40 -10.09 12.08
CA ALA A 128 -3.96 -9.22 11.01
C ALA A 128 -4.23 -7.74 11.35
N ASP A 129 -5.40 -7.43 11.88
CA ASP A 129 -5.83 -6.07 12.21
C ASP A 129 -5.07 -5.48 13.41
N GLY A 130 -4.58 -6.32 14.35
CA GLY A 130 -3.68 -5.93 15.44
C GLY A 130 -4.20 -4.81 16.37
N GLN A 131 -5.52 -4.64 16.52
CA GLN A 131 -6.11 -3.57 17.35
C GLN A 131 -5.83 -3.78 18.84
N LEU A 132 -5.82 -2.69 19.60
CA LEU A 132 -5.64 -2.74 21.06
C LEU A 132 -6.73 -3.64 21.70
N GLY A 133 -6.32 -4.71 22.40
CA GLY A 133 -7.25 -5.69 22.98
C GLY A 133 -7.52 -6.91 22.09
N TYR A 134 -6.92 -7.01 20.90
CA TYR A 134 -7.09 -8.17 20.01
C TYR A 134 -6.75 -9.50 20.65
N GLU A 135 -5.85 -9.52 21.63
CA GLU A 135 -5.51 -10.75 22.36
C GLU A 135 -6.70 -11.31 23.12
N LEU A 136 -7.49 -10.48 23.83
CA LEU A 136 -8.72 -10.92 24.51
C LEU A 136 -9.77 -11.42 23.52
N SER A 137 -9.94 -10.71 22.41
CA SER A 137 -10.85 -11.14 21.34
C SER A 137 -10.42 -12.47 20.73
N ASN A 138 -9.13 -12.65 20.49
CA ASN A 138 -8.59 -13.92 19.99
C ASN A 138 -8.77 -15.06 20.99
N TRP A 139 -8.52 -14.84 22.28
CA TRP A 139 -8.80 -15.85 23.30
C TRP A 139 -10.29 -16.26 23.32
N SER A 140 -11.20 -15.29 23.22
CA SER A 140 -12.63 -15.58 23.10
C SER A 140 -12.94 -16.45 21.86
N LEU A 141 -12.38 -16.12 20.70
CA LEU A 141 -12.56 -16.90 19.47
C LEU A 141 -11.95 -18.30 19.55
N ILE A 142 -10.83 -18.44 20.24
CA ILE A 142 -10.17 -19.74 20.46
C ILE A 142 -11.03 -20.63 21.37
N TYR A 143 -11.57 -20.08 22.47
CA TYR A 143 -12.48 -20.83 23.32
C TYR A 143 -13.74 -21.22 22.53
N SER A 144 -14.27 -20.35 21.67
CA SER A 144 -15.40 -20.68 20.79
C SER A 144 -15.03 -21.78 19.78
N LEU A 145 -13.81 -21.73 19.22
CA LEU A 145 -13.31 -22.77 18.32
C LEU A 145 -13.19 -24.13 19.04
N MET A 146 -12.68 -24.13 20.26
CA MET A 146 -12.60 -25.34 21.08
C MET A 146 -13.99 -25.84 21.46
N ASP A 147 -14.92 -24.96 21.84
CA ASP A 147 -16.29 -25.33 22.13
C ASP A 147 -16.96 -25.97 20.92
N ALA A 148 -16.84 -25.39 19.75
CA ALA A 148 -17.32 -25.98 18.49
C ALA A 148 -16.69 -27.33 18.18
N MET A 149 -15.39 -27.52 18.45
CA MET A 149 -14.72 -28.81 18.33
C MET A 149 -15.27 -29.84 19.29
N TYR A 150 -15.47 -29.48 20.57
CA TYR A 150 -16.05 -30.36 21.59
C TYR A 150 -17.50 -30.74 21.30
N LEU A 151 -18.33 -29.78 20.87
CA LEU A 151 -19.75 -30.04 20.61
C LEU A 151 -20.00 -30.90 19.38
N ASN A 152 -19.21 -30.66 18.31
CA ASN A 152 -19.54 -31.23 17.01
C ASN A 152 -18.61 -32.37 16.57
N PHE A 153 -17.36 -32.44 17.08
CA PHE A 153 -16.35 -33.36 16.54
C PHE A 153 -15.72 -34.29 17.58
N LYS A 154 -16.09 -34.15 18.86
CA LYS A 154 -15.63 -35.02 19.94
C LYS A 154 -16.10 -36.45 19.76
N VAL A 155 -15.21 -37.45 19.97
CA VAL A 155 -15.52 -38.86 19.96
C VAL A 155 -15.82 -39.33 21.37
N GLU A 156 -17.05 -39.75 21.64
CA GLU A 156 -17.42 -40.45 22.86
C GLU A 156 -17.31 -41.98 22.64
N ASP A 157 -16.46 -42.64 23.37
CA ASP A 157 -16.18 -44.08 23.35
C ASP A 157 -15.44 -44.63 22.13
N SER A 158 -14.14 -44.96 22.36
CA SER A 158 -13.16 -45.18 21.31
C SER A 158 -13.23 -46.51 20.56
N GLU A 159 -13.83 -47.58 21.12
CA GLU A 159 -13.70 -48.90 20.50
C GLU A 159 -14.74 -49.25 19.45
N ALA A 160 -15.96 -48.79 19.55
CA ALA A 160 -17.02 -49.15 18.60
C ALA A 160 -17.08 -48.21 17.38
N ARG A 161 -16.75 -46.92 17.55
CA ARG A 161 -16.75 -45.91 16.44
C ARG A 161 -15.43 -45.96 15.68
N HIS A 162 -14.29 -46.23 16.33
CA HIS A 162 -13.03 -46.45 15.62
C HIS A 162 -13.12 -47.55 14.59
N ARG A 163 -13.83 -48.63 14.86
CA ARG A 163 -14.02 -49.72 13.90
C ARG A 163 -14.89 -49.30 12.70
N ASN A 164 -15.89 -48.46 12.90
CA ASN A 164 -16.73 -48.02 11.78
C ASN A 164 -16.14 -46.80 11.04
N ALA A 165 -15.61 -45.80 11.74
CA ALA A 165 -14.93 -44.66 11.13
C ALA A 165 -13.67 -45.10 10.34
N HIS A 166 -12.83 -45.98 10.93
CA HIS A 166 -11.69 -46.57 10.28
C HIS A 166 -12.08 -47.34 9.00
N ARG A 167 -13.20 -48.07 9.06
CA ARG A 167 -13.73 -48.80 7.91
C ARG A 167 -14.27 -47.89 6.79
N TYR A 168 -14.86 -46.76 7.15
CA TYR A 168 -15.32 -45.77 6.16
C TYR A 168 -14.14 -44.99 5.58
N THR A 169 -13.17 -44.56 6.38
CA THR A 169 -11.95 -43.87 5.97
C THR A 169 -11.06 -44.75 5.09
N GLU A 170 -10.84 -46.01 5.48
CA GLU A 170 -10.12 -46.99 4.63
C GLU A 170 -10.85 -47.15 3.28
N ARG A 171 -12.16 -47.18 3.28
CA ARG A 171 -12.93 -47.39 2.04
C ARG A 171 -12.88 -46.16 1.14
N MET A 172 -12.92 -44.97 1.71
CA MET A 172 -12.77 -43.72 0.96
C MET A 172 -11.34 -43.60 0.38
N ALA A 173 -10.33 -43.89 1.18
CA ALA A 173 -8.94 -43.90 0.73
C ALA A 173 -8.74 -44.92 -0.40
N GLN A 174 -9.34 -46.10 -0.28
CA GLN A 174 -9.29 -47.15 -1.30
C GLN A 174 -9.98 -46.70 -2.60
N ILE A 175 -11.18 -46.08 -2.52
CA ILE A 175 -11.90 -45.56 -3.67
C ILE A 175 -11.08 -44.45 -4.35
N SER A 176 -10.58 -43.49 -3.58
CA SER A 176 -9.75 -42.40 -4.07
C SER A 176 -8.48 -42.93 -4.75
N ALA A 177 -7.75 -43.86 -4.10
CA ALA A 177 -6.53 -44.44 -4.65
C ALA A 177 -6.77 -45.15 -5.99
N ILE A 178 -7.88 -45.88 -6.11
CA ILE A 178 -8.24 -46.54 -7.38
C ILE A 178 -8.53 -45.53 -8.47
N ILE A 179 -9.31 -44.46 -8.15
CA ILE A 179 -9.66 -43.42 -9.12
C ILE A 179 -8.40 -42.67 -9.55
N HIS A 180 -7.52 -42.28 -8.64
CA HIS A 180 -6.26 -41.59 -8.97
C HIS A 180 -5.25 -42.48 -9.71
N LYS A 181 -5.29 -43.75 -9.50
CA LYS A 181 -4.43 -44.71 -10.24
C LYS A 181 -4.92 -44.92 -11.67
N ASP A 182 -6.23 -45.05 -11.85
CA ASP A 182 -6.82 -45.54 -13.10
C ASP A 182 -7.67 -44.46 -13.84
N PHE A 183 -7.54 -43.18 -13.48
CA PHE A 183 -8.32 -42.06 -14.09
C PHE A 183 -8.17 -41.98 -15.60
N GLN A 184 -7.06 -42.41 -16.14
CA GLN A 184 -6.81 -42.44 -17.59
C GLN A 184 -7.63 -43.51 -18.32
N SER A 185 -8.03 -44.54 -17.61
CA SER A 185 -8.82 -45.65 -18.18
C SER A 185 -10.30 -45.27 -18.24
N ASN A 186 -11.08 -46.08 -18.96
CA ASN A 186 -12.54 -45.92 -19.01
C ASN A 186 -13.22 -46.49 -17.76
N LEU A 187 -12.78 -46.00 -16.56
CA LEU A 187 -13.25 -46.45 -15.28
C LEU A 187 -14.76 -46.17 -15.10
N THR A 188 -15.54 -47.23 -14.87
CA THR A 188 -16.98 -47.12 -14.63
C THR A 188 -17.30 -47.31 -13.14
N LEU A 189 -18.45 -46.78 -12.71
CA LEU A 189 -18.94 -46.95 -11.33
C LEU A 189 -19.10 -48.44 -11.00
N SER A 190 -19.54 -49.26 -11.93
CA SER A 190 -19.73 -50.72 -11.74
C SER A 190 -18.39 -51.45 -11.55
N GLU A 191 -17.38 -51.04 -12.30
CA GLU A 191 -16.03 -51.61 -12.16
C GLU A 191 -15.40 -51.18 -10.82
N LEU A 192 -15.51 -49.90 -10.46
CA LEU A 192 -15.06 -49.41 -9.17
C LEU A 192 -15.77 -50.12 -8.02
N ALA A 193 -17.10 -50.31 -8.12
CA ALA A 193 -17.89 -51.03 -7.12
C ALA A 193 -17.43 -52.48 -6.94
N SER A 194 -17.13 -53.17 -8.05
CA SER A 194 -16.59 -54.50 -8.01
C SER A 194 -15.22 -54.60 -7.27
N ARG A 195 -14.32 -53.62 -7.53
CA ARG A 195 -13.00 -53.57 -6.91
C ARG A 195 -13.03 -53.25 -5.40
N VAL A 196 -14.04 -52.52 -4.94
CA VAL A 196 -14.21 -52.19 -3.52
C VAL A 196 -15.23 -53.10 -2.82
N HIS A 197 -15.66 -54.18 -3.50
CA HIS A 197 -16.63 -55.17 -3.02
C HIS A 197 -17.96 -54.58 -2.54
N LEU A 198 -18.49 -53.61 -3.33
CA LEU A 198 -19.79 -52.94 -3.07
C LEU A 198 -20.72 -53.08 -4.27
N SER A 199 -22.01 -52.93 -4.05
CA SER A 199 -22.95 -52.75 -5.16
C SER A 199 -22.86 -51.36 -5.77
N ALA A 200 -23.01 -51.23 -7.07
CA ALA A 200 -22.93 -49.91 -7.75
C ALA A 200 -23.94 -48.88 -7.20
N PRO A 201 -25.22 -49.23 -6.89
CA PRO A 201 -26.15 -48.29 -6.26
C PRO A 201 -25.71 -47.79 -4.88
N TYR A 202 -25.11 -48.69 -4.08
CA TYR A 202 -24.60 -48.35 -2.76
C TYR A 202 -23.38 -47.44 -2.89
N LEU A 203 -22.45 -47.77 -3.76
CA LEU A 203 -21.26 -46.97 -4.03
C LEU A 203 -21.63 -45.59 -4.55
N SER A 204 -22.63 -45.46 -5.43
CA SER A 204 -23.09 -44.14 -5.90
C SER A 204 -23.55 -43.25 -4.75
N LYS A 205 -24.45 -43.77 -3.92
CA LYS A 205 -24.94 -43.05 -2.73
C LYS A 205 -23.80 -42.78 -1.71
N PHE A 206 -22.87 -43.73 -1.58
CA PHE A 206 -21.71 -43.59 -0.71
C PHE A 206 -20.80 -42.44 -1.20
N ILE A 207 -20.47 -42.39 -2.49
CA ILE A 207 -19.65 -41.33 -3.10
C ILE A 207 -20.39 -39.99 -2.98
N GLU A 208 -21.65 -39.92 -3.36
CA GLU A 208 -22.43 -38.68 -3.25
C GLU A 208 -22.50 -38.15 -1.82
N LYS A 209 -22.71 -39.07 -0.84
CA LYS A 209 -22.77 -38.69 0.57
C LYS A 209 -21.41 -38.27 1.14
N GLN A 210 -20.33 -38.95 0.78
CA GLN A 210 -19.03 -38.77 1.40
C GLN A 210 -18.11 -37.81 0.63
N PHE A 211 -18.24 -37.71 -0.70
CA PHE A 211 -17.46 -36.77 -1.53
C PHE A 211 -18.25 -35.53 -1.95
N GLY A 212 -19.51 -35.44 -1.59
CA GLY A 212 -20.38 -34.27 -1.92
C GLY A 212 -20.67 -34.14 -3.42
N MET A 213 -20.27 -35.10 -4.24
CA MET A 213 -20.45 -35.09 -5.70
C MET A 213 -20.61 -36.48 -6.26
N THR A 214 -21.12 -36.57 -7.52
CA THR A 214 -21.26 -37.85 -8.17
C THR A 214 -19.88 -38.45 -8.57
N PHE A 215 -19.82 -39.76 -8.73
CA PHE A 215 -18.60 -40.43 -9.22
C PHE A 215 -18.04 -39.83 -10.51
N LEU A 216 -18.92 -39.50 -11.47
CA LEU A 216 -18.51 -38.90 -12.74
C LEU A 216 -17.89 -37.53 -12.55
N ASN A 217 -18.46 -36.69 -11.69
CA ASN A 217 -17.91 -35.36 -11.39
C ASN A 217 -16.56 -35.46 -10.70
N TYR A 218 -16.39 -36.40 -9.76
CA TYR A 218 -15.13 -36.65 -9.08
C TYR A 218 -14.06 -37.11 -10.06
N LEU A 219 -14.34 -38.13 -10.87
CA LEU A 219 -13.42 -38.59 -11.90
C LEU A 219 -13.04 -37.49 -12.91
N GLN A 220 -14.01 -36.67 -13.32
CA GLN A 220 -13.76 -35.56 -14.22
C GLN A 220 -12.83 -34.49 -13.59
N ARG A 221 -12.98 -34.23 -12.31
CA ARG A 221 -12.12 -33.29 -11.58
C ARG A 221 -10.69 -33.80 -11.46
N VAL A 222 -10.50 -35.10 -11.18
CA VAL A 222 -9.19 -35.73 -11.17
C VAL A 222 -8.52 -35.62 -12.55
N ARG A 223 -9.25 -35.89 -13.63
CA ARG A 223 -8.75 -35.75 -15.01
C ARG A 223 -8.37 -34.32 -15.36
N LEU A 224 -9.19 -33.35 -14.99
CA LEU A 224 -8.90 -31.91 -15.22
C LEU A 224 -7.62 -31.46 -14.52
N ASN A 225 -7.42 -31.87 -13.26
CA ASN A 225 -6.22 -31.53 -12.53
C ASN A 225 -4.95 -32.07 -13.21
N HIS A 226 -4.96 -33.30 -13.67
CA HIS A 226 -3.86 -33.89 -14.43
C HIS A 226 -3.64 -33.16 -15.77
N ALA A 227 -4.71 -32.88 -16.51
CA ALA A 227 -4.65 -32.15 -17.77
C ALA A 227 -4.06 -30.74 -17.62
N THR A 228 -4.43 -30.03 -16.55
CA THR A 228 -3.92 -28.68 -16.25
C THR A 228 -2.42 -28.72 -15.95
N ASN A 229 -1.97 -29.69 -15.17
CA ASN A 229 -0.54 -29.86 -14.89
C ASN A 229 0.26 -30.13 -16.17
N GLU A 230 -0.24 -30.99 -17.05
CA GLU A 230 0.42 -31.30 -18.32
C GLU A 230 0.37 -30.10 -19.27
N LEU A 231 -0.75 -29.37 -19.31
CA LEU A 231 -0.94 -28.17 -20.11
C LEU A 231 0.09 -27.07 -19.80
N LEU A 232 0.46 -26.93 -18.52
CA LEU A 232 1.37 -25.90 -18.05
C LEU A 232 2.85 -26.33 -18.08
N LYS A 233 3.12 -27.63 -18.05
CA LYS A 233 4.50 -28.16 -17.91
C LYS A 233 5.06 -28.74 -19.22
N THR A 234 4.23 -28.91 -20.24
CA THR A 234 4.65 -29.53 -21.50
C THR A 234 4.08 -28.77 -22.71
N ASP A 235 4.75 -28.93 -23.86
CA ASP A 235 4.29 -28.40 -25.14
C ASP A 235 3.33 -29.37 -25.88
N ASN A 236 2.81 -30.37 -25.20
CA ASN A 236 1.90 -31.34 -25.78
C ASN A 236 0.65 -30.70 -26.36
N THR A 237 0.15 -31.24 -27.46
CA THR A 237 -1.09 -30.75 -28.07
C THR A 237 -2.29 -30.94 -27.16
N ILE A 238 -3.33 -30.13 -27.32
CA ILE A 238 -4.58 -30.27 -26.57
C ILE A 238 -5.21 -31.67 -26.73
N GLU A 239 -5.04 -32.29 -27.90
CA GLU A 239 -5.48 -33.65 -28.18
C GLU A 239 -4.69 -34.67 -27.36
N THR A 240 -3.37 -34.55 -27.33
CA THR A 240 -2.49 -35.43 -26.55
C THR A 240 -2.81 -35.32 -25.05
N ILE A 241 -2.93 -34.08 -24.52
CA ILE A 241 -3.27 -33.82 -23.12
C ILE A 241 -4.64 -34.43 -22.76
N SER A 242 -5.63 -34.24 -23.65
CA SER A 242 -6.97 -34.81 -23.46
C SER A 242 -6.91 -36.33 -23.36
N ALA A 243 -6.13 -36.97 -24.22
CA ALA A 243 -5.95 -38.43 -24.21
C ALA A 243 -5.21 -38.90 -22.95
N ASN A 244 -4.11 -38.24 -22.60
CA ASN A 244 -3.31 -38.58 -21.39
C ASN A 244 -4.11 -38.39 -20.11
N ALA A 245 -5.01 -37.40 -20.07
CA ALA A 245 -5.90 -37.19 -18.94
C ALA A 245 -7.13 -38.13 -18.93
N GLY A 246 -7.29 -39.02 -19.92
CA GLY A 246 -8.36 -39.99 -19.98
C GLY A 246 -9.72 -39.42 -20.37
N PHE A 247 -9.78 -38.29 -21.05
CA PHE A 247 -11.03 -37.82 -21.65
C PHE A 247 -11.39 -38.58 -22.91
N PRO A 248 -12.68 -38.83 -23.18
CA PRO A 248 -13.11 -39.61 -24.35
C PRO A 248 -12.75 -38.95 -25.69
N ASN A 249 -12.62 -37.62 -25.73
CA ASN A 249 -12.14 -36.83 -26.85
C ASN A 249 -11.77 -35.41 -26.40
N SER A 250 -11.08 -34.68 -27.28
CA SER A 250 -10.63 -33.31 -27.00
C SER A 250 -11.79 -32.33 -26.81
N TYR A 251 -12.94 -32.56 -27.43
CA TYR A 251 -14.12 -31.72 -27.24
C TYR A 251 -14.66 -31.84 -25.81
N ALA A 252 -14.78 -33.04 -25.27
CA ALA A 252 -15.23 -33.27 -23.89
C ALA A 252 -14.27 -32.62 -22.89
N PHE A 253 -12.97 -32.70 -23.13
CA PHE A 253 -11.95 -32.03 -22.33
C PHE A 253 -12.12 -30.50 -22.38
N VAL A 254 -12.19 -29.91 -23.58
CA VAL A 254 -12.31 -28.45 -23.76
C VAL A 254 -13.56 -27.90 -23.07
N GLN A 255 -14.71 -28.61 -23.18
CA GLN A 255 -15.94 -28.18 -22.51
C GLN A 255 -15.84 -28.29 -20.98
N ALA A 256 -15.26 -29.39 -20.47
CA ALA A 256 -15.05 -29.58 -19.05
C ALA A 256 -14.08 -28.53 -18.50
N PHE A 257 -13.00 -28.27 -19.20
CA PHE A 257 -11.98 -27.29 -18.83
C PHE A 257 -12.55 -25.86 -18.81
N LYS A 258 -13.29 -25.49 -19.88
CA LYS A 258 -13.93 -24.17 -19.95
C LYS A 258 -14.97 -23.97 -18.84
N LYS A 259 -15.71 -25.02 -18.49
CA LYS A 259 -16.70 -24.98 -17.40
C LYS A 259 -16.02 -24.75 -16.05
N GLU A 260 -14.87 -25.39 -15.80
CA GLU A 260 -14.14 -25.32 -14.52
C GLU A 260 -13.27 -24.07 -14.40
N TYR A 261 -12.55 -23.67 -15.45
CA TYR A 261 -11.57 -22.58 -15.43
C TYR A 261 -12.00 -21.31 -16.16
N GLY A 262 -13.18 -21.28 -16.74
CA GLY A 262 -13.73 -20.11 -17.48
C GLY A 262 -13.08 -19.81 -18.84
N LEU A 263 -11.97 -20.47 -19.17
CA LEU A 263 -11.14 -20.22 -20.35
C LEU A 263 -10.94 -21.50 -21.19
N LEU A 264 -10.63 -21.33 -22.46
CA LEU A 264 -10.20 -22.45 -23.30
C LEU A 264 -8.78 -22.90 -22.91
N PRO A 265 -8.45 -24.20 -22.96
CA PRO A 265 -7.12 -24.69 -22.60
C PRO A 265 -5.98 -24.03 -23.37
N SER A 266 -6.15 -23.75 -24.65
CA SER A 266 -5.15 -23.08 -25.49
C SER A 266 -4.91 -21.62 -25.06
N LEU A 267 -5.97 -20.90 -24.68
CA LEU A 267 -5.86 -19.54 -24.15
C LEU A 267 -5.22 -19.54 -22.75
N TYR A 268 -5.56 -20.52 -21.94
CA TYR A 268 -4.99 -20.70 -20.61
C TYR A 268 -3.48 -20.93 -20.67
N ARG A 269 -3.01 -21.82 -21.59
CA ARG A 269 -1.57 -22.03 -21.87
C ARG A 269 -0.91 -20.74 -22.36
N LYS A 270 -1.52 -20.07 -23.37
CA LYS A 270 -0.97 -18.85 -23.95
C LYS A 270 -0.79 -17.75 -22.90
N GLN A 271 -1.76 -17.54 -22.03
CA GLN A 271 -1.64 -16.63 -20.91
C GLN A 271 -0.52 -17.00 -19.91
N ALA A 272 -0.24 -18.28 -19.77
CA ALA A 272 0.88 -18.75 -18.95
C ALA A 272 2.24 -18.59 -19.66
N GLU A 273 2.30 -18.67 -20.99
CA GLU A 273 3.52 -18.53 -21.82
C GLU A 273 3.91 -17.06 -22.07
N GLU A 274 2.97 -16.14 -22.14
CA GLU A 274 3.21 -14.72 -22.37
C GLU A 274 3.86 -14.00 -21.18
N LYS A 275 4.07 -14.70 -20.06
CA LYS A 275 4.90 -14.22 -18.95
C LYS A 275 6.38 -14.57 -19.22
N PRO A 276 7.33 -13.61 -19.15
CA PRO A 276 8.70 -13.81 -19.60
C PRO A 276 9.43 -14.92 -18.85
N LYS A 277 10.05 -15.83 -19.62
CA LYS A 277 10.98 -16.85 -19.13
C LYS A 277 12.30 -16.20 -18.70
N THR A 278 12.37 -15.68 -17.50
CA THR A 278 13.65 -15.43 -16.84
C THR A 278 13.80 -16.40 -15.68
N ALA A 279 14.97 -17.02 -15.64
CA ALA A 279 15.48 -18.05 -14.73
C ALA A 279 14.69 -18.22 -13.42
N ALA A 280 14.44 -19.50 -13.07
CA ALA A 280 13.96 -20.03 -11.81
C ALA A 280 13.99 -19.07 -10.59
N ALA A 281 13.30 -18.00 -10.67
CA ALA A 281 12.81 -17.22 -9.56
C ALA A 281 11.44 -17.79 -9.24
N ILE A 282 11.31 -18.35 -8.05
CA ILE A 282 10.06 -18.63 -7.39
C ILE A 282 9.13 -17.48 -7.70
N ARG A 283 8.09 -17.68 -8.51
CA ARG A 283 7.08 -16.66 -8.76
C ARG A 283 6.55 -16.23 -7.39
N PRO A 284 6.54 -14.94 -7.04
CA PRO A 284 5.61 -14.52 -6.01
C PRO A 284 4.23 -14.80 -6.60
N ILE A 285 3.50 -15.75 -6.06
CA ILE A 285 2.05 -15.75 -6.22
C ILE A 285 1.63 -14.40 -5.64
N GLU A 286 0.91 -13.64 -6.43
CA GLU A 286 0.16 -12.52 -5.91
C GLU A 286 -0.59 -13.02 -4.69
N GLN A 287 -0.37 -12.40 -3.55
CA GLN A 287 -0.95 -12.73 -2.24
C GLN A 287 -2.50 -12.70 -2.26
N HIS A 288 -3.08 -12.56 -3.43
CA HIS A 288 -4.48 -12.40 -3.72
C HIS A 288 -5.36 -13.61 -3.37
N ASP A 289 -4.79 -14.83 -3.33
CA ASP A 289 -5.67 -16.00 -3.40
C ASP A 289 -6.11 -16.54 -2.05
N TYR A 290 -5.35 -16.43 -0.97
CA TYR A 290 -5.71 -17.13 0.25
C TYR A 290 -6.78 -16.42 1.11
N MET A 291 -6.81 -15.09 1.10
CA MET A 291 -7.81 -14.35 1.87
C MET A 291 -9.15 -14.21 1.15
N SER A 292 -9.18 -14.33 -0.17
CA SER A 292 -10.46 -14.43 -0.90
C SER A 292 -11.27 -15.64 -0.42
N GLY A 293 -10.58 -16.74 -0.08
CA GLY A 293 -11.18 -17.90 0.57
C GLY A 293 -11.81 -17.61 1.94
N LEU A 294 -11.25 -16.68 2.73
CA LEU A 294 -11.80 -16.31 4.05
C LEU A 294 -12.93 -15.27 3.97
N LYS A 295 -12.94 -14.42 2.95
CA LYS A 295 -13.90 -13.32 2.77
C LYS A 295 -15.36 -13.80 2.86
N LYS A 296 -15.70 -14.86 2.16
CA LYS A 296 -17.05 -15.41 2.16
C LYS A 296 -17.54 -15.87 3.53
N TYR A 297 -16.64 -16.16 4.47
CA TYR A 297 -16.97 -16.50 5.85
C TYR A 297 -17.04 -15.28 6.76
N LEU A 298 -16.40 -14.19 6.37
CA LEU A 298 -16.51 -12.90 7.07
C LEU A 298 -17.74 -12.10 6.61
N GLU A 299 -18.17 -12.22 5.36
CA GLU A 299 -19.34 -11.53 4.80
C GLU A 299 -20.70 -12.09 5.25
N LYS A 300 -20.77 -13.36 5.67
CA LYS A 300 -22.02 -13.97 6.18
C LYS A 300 -22.50 -13.42 7.54
N GLN A 301 -21.79 -12.46 8.13
CA GLN A 301 -22.24 -11.72 9.31
C GLN A 301 -22.96 -10.43 8.90
N GLY A 302 -24.13 -10.56 8.29
CA GLY A 302 -25.00 -9.43 7.95
C GLY A 302 -25.78 -8.83 9.13
N GLU A 303 -25.34 -8.96 10.39
CA GLU A 303 -26.09 -8.42 11.54
C GLU A 303 -25.26 -7.65 12.59
N ASP A 304 -23.92 -7.54 12.47
CA ASP A 304 -23.11 -6.82 13.47
C ASP A 304 -22.09 -5.81 12.88
N THR A 305 -22.27 -5.32 11.67
CA THR A 305 -21.61 -4.11 11.21
C THR A 305 -22.43 -2.88 11.58
N ALA A 306 -22.66 -2.67 12.86
CA ALA A 306 -23.04 -1.35 13.34
C ALA A 306 -21.89 -0.42 12.94
N LEU A 307 -22.19 0.58 12.10
CA LEU A 307 -21.30 1.68 11.79
C LEU A 307 -20.69 2.20 13.11
N GLN A 308 -19.38 2.04 13.26
CA GLN A 308 -18.70 2.55 14.44
C GLN A 308 -18.72 4.07 14.34
N THR A 309 -19.34 4.75 15.28
CA THR A 309 -19.33 6.21 15.33
C THR A 309 -18.39 6.66 16.44
N VAL A 310 -17.38 7.43 16.08
CA VAL A 310 -16.47 8.10 17.02
C VAL A 310 -17.01 9.50 17.28
N SER A 311 -17.27 9.83 18.53
CA SER A 311 -17.79 11.14 18.90
C SER A 311 -16.66 12.09 19.33
N CYS A 312 -16.59 13.26 18.73
CA CYS A 312 -15.67 14.35 19.09
C CYS A 312 -16.48 15.58 19.50
N ARG A 313 -16.20 16.12 20.67
CA ARG A 313 -16.82 17.38 21.15
C ARG A 313 -15.75 18.36 21.55
N ALA A 314 -15.82 19.58 21.05
CA ALA A 314 -14.87 20.64 21.35
C ALA A 314 -15.55 21.97 21.56
N THR A 315 -15.06 22.72 22.56
CA THR A 315 -15.44 24.13 22.79
C THR A 315 -14.26 25.01 22.42
N VAL A 316 -14.50 26.02 21.58
CA VAL A 316 -13.47 26.93 21.08
C VAL A 316 -13.88 28.36 21.37
N HIS A 317 -13.01 29.09 22.04
CA HIS A 317 -13.20 30.52 22.40
C HIS A 317 -12.64 31.45 21.33
N ALA A 318 -13.52 32.18 20.65
CA ALA A 318 -13.17 33.02 19.51
C ALA A 318 -12.38 34.28 19.89
N ASN A 319 -12.42 34.70 21.16
CA ASN A 319 -11.61 35.81 21.70
C ASN A 319 -10.21 35.37 22.20
N HIS A 320 -9.90 34.09 22.22
CA HIS A 320 -8.63 33.53 22.68
C HIS A 320 -7.82 32.93 21.52
N ALA A 321 -6.98 33.79 20.90
CA ALA A 321 -6.04 33.32 19.88
C ALA A 321 -4.94 32.48 20.54
N LEU A 322 -4.76 31.22 20.06
CA LEU A 322 -3.71 30.35 20.57
C LEU A 322 -2.35 30.65 19.93
N ALA A 323 -2.34 30.92 18.63
CA ALA A 323 -1.11 31.18 17.88
C ALA A 323 -1.43 31.84 16.52
N HIS A 324 -0.39 32.38 15.88
CA HIS A 324 -0.43 32.70 14.45
C HIS A 324 -0.21 31.40 13.67
N LEU A 325 -1.12 31.10 12.75
CA LEU A 325 -1.05 29.91 11.90
C LEU A 325 -0.07 30.16 10.74
N HIS A 326 1.04 29.49 10.75
CA HIS A 326 2.00 29.54 9.67
C HIS A 326 1.67 28.51 8.59
N HIS A 327 1.39 28.97 7.36
CA HIS A 327 0.96 28.10 6.26
C HIS A 327 2.14 27.38 5.59
N SER A 328 2.94 26.63 6.37
CA SER A 328 4.14 25.92 5.89
C SER A 328 3.87 24.90 4.79
N TRP A 329 2.63 24.41 4.67
CA TRP A 329 2.20 23.48 3.62
C TRP A 329 1.99 24.13 2.25
N ARG A 330 1.95 25.47 2.16
CA ARG A 330 1.90 26.24 0.92
C ARG A 330 3.27 26.73 0.48
N ASP A 331 4.32 26.34 1.20
CA ASP A 331 5.67 26.78 0.89
C ASP A 331 6.23 26.07 -0.36
N LEU A 332 6.11 24.77 -0.46
CA LEU A 332 6.79 23.97 -1.48
C LEU A 332 5.91 22.81 -2.01
N PHE A 333 6.05 22.51 -3.30
CA PHE A 333 5.62 21.25 -3.90
C PHE A 333 6.62 20.81 -4.97
N GLY A 334 6.51 19.54 -5.44
CA GLY A 334 7.45 18.95 -6.39
C GLY A 334 6.89 18.76 -7.80
N VAL A 335 7.74 19.04 -8.78
CA VAL A 335 7.63 18.57 -10.16
C VAL A 335 8.89 17.77 -10.46
N THR A 336 8.77 16.63 -11.15
CA THR A 336 9.91 15.72 -11.32
C THR A 336 11.09 16.34 -12.06
N ARG A 337 10.83 16.86 -13.27
CA ARG A 337 11.89 17.32 -14.18
C ARG A 337 11.76 18.80 -14.54
N ALA A 338 12.90 19.47 -14.67
CA ALA A 338 12.95 20.83 -15.25
C ALA A 338 12.35 20.83 -16.67
N SER A 339 12.71 19.86 -17.50
CA SER A 339 12.20 19.72 -18.87
C SER A 339 10.70 19.48 -18.95
N SER A 340 10.06 18.88 -17.93
CA SER A 340 8.61 18.73 -17.88
C SER A 340 7.89 20.08 -17.87
N ILE A 341 8.49 21.13 -17.29
CA ILE A 341 7.91 22.47 -17.23
C ILE A 341 7.87 23.15 -18.61
N LEU A 342 8.58 22.60 -19.60
CA LEU A 342 8.49 23.08 -20.99
C LEU A 342 7.17 22.66 -21.67
N PHE A 343 6.48 21.65 -21.17
CA PHE A 343 5.23 21.17 -21.76
C PHE A 343 4.03 22.03 -21.36
N ALA A 344 3.20 22.35 -22.33
CA ALA A 344 2.03 23.21 -22.15
C ALA A 344 1.04 22.68 -21.11
N GLU A 345 0.86 21.38 -21.06
CA GLU A 345 0.00 20.70 -20.11
C GLU A 345 0.47 20.92 -18.67
N ILE A 346 1.76 20.75 -18.40
CA ILE A 346 2.35 21.00 -17.07
C ILE A 346 2.24 22.48 -16.70
N GLN A 347 2.51 23.39 -17.64
CA GLN A 347 2.34 24.83 -17.42
C GLN A 347 0.90 25.20 -17.07
N ALA A 348 -0.09 24.54 -17.71
CA ALA A 348 -1.49 24.75 -17.38
C ALA A 348 -1.83 24.30 -15.95
N LEU A 349 -1.32 23.14 -15.52
CA LEU A 349 -1.50 22.66 -14.15
C LEU A 349 -0.81 23.58 -13.13
N LEU A 350 0.39 24.06 -13.42
CA LEU A 350 1.12 24.98 -12.55
C LEU A 350 0.39 26.32 -12.39
N ARG A 351 -0.17 26.88 -13.49
CA ARG A 351 -1.01 28.08 -13.41
C ARG A 351 -2.24 27.86 -12.54
N ARG A 352 -2.91 26.72 -12.72
CA ARG A 352 -4.07 26.35 -11.92
C ARG A 352 -3.71 26.21 -10.43
N MET A 353 -2.65 25.48 -10.11
CA MET A 353 -2.14 25.35 -8.76
C MET A 353 -1.87 26.71 -8.12
N GLN A 354 -1.24 27.62 -8.87
CA GLN A 354 -0.89 28.93 -8.37
C GLN A 354 -2.12 29.82 -8.13
N GLN A 355 -3.15 29.70 -8.98
CA GLN A 355 -4.41 30.44 -8.82
C GLN A 355 -5.27 29.89 -7.68
N GLU A 356 -5.40 28.55 -7.59
CA GLU A 356 -6.33 27.90 -6.67
C GLU A 356 -5.72 27.61 -5.29
N ILE A 357 -4.37 27.50 -5.15
CA ILE A 357 -3.69 27.22 -3.89
C ILE A 357 -2.66 28.29 -3.54
N GLY A 358 -1.77 28.66 -4.47
CA GLY A 358 -0.76 29.70 -4.31
C GLY A 358 0.43 29.23 -3.49
N PHE A 359 1.24 28.34 -4.06
CA PHE A 359 2.51 27.93 -3.47
C PHE A 359 3.60 28.98 -3.64
N SER A 360 4.56 29.00 -2.70
CA SER A 360 5.71 29.91 -2.79
C SER A 360 6.80 29.36 -3.68
N TYR A 361 7.06 28.07 -3.61
CA TYR A 361 8.16 27.39 -4.30
C TYR A 361 7.71 26.13 -5.04
N VAL A 362 8.42 25.84 -6.14
CA VAL A 362 8.37 24.55 -6.83
C VAL A 362 9.75 23.94 -6.88
N LYS A 363 9.87 22.68 -6.43
CA LYS A 363 11.09 21.87 -6.54
C LYS A 363 11.06 21.08 -7.84
N PHE A 364 12.20 21.00 -8.52
CA PHE A 364 12.42 20.14 -9.66
C PHE A 364 13.87 19.71 -9.77
N ASN A 365 14.08 18.58 -10.45
CA ASN A 365 15.39 17.99 -10.69
C ASN A 365 15.85 18.24 -12.14
N GLY A 366 17.09 17.92 -12.43
CA GLY A 366 17.58 17.79 -13.80
C GLY A 366 17.78 19.10 -14.57
N ILE A 367 18.03 20.22 -13.87
CA ILE A 367 18.30 21.49 -14.56
C ILE A 367 19.54 21.42 -15.46
N PHE A 368 20.50 20.54 -15.16
CA PHE A 368 21.72 20.31 -15.95
C PHE A 368 21.68 19.02 -16.79
N SER A 369 20.58 18.30 -16.78
CA SER A 369 20.42 17.08 -17.58
C SER A 369 20.44 17.38 -19.07
N ASP A 370 20.77 16.40 -19.89
CA ASP A 370 20.97 16.57 -21.33
C ASP A 370 19.73 17.03 -22.08
N ASP A 371 18.53 16.68 -21.59
CA ASP A 371 17.25 17.17 -22.11
C ASP A 371 17.01 18.68 -21.93
N MET A 372 17.84 19.36 -21.10
CA MET A 372 17.88 20.81 -20.96
C MET A 372 18.94 21.48 -21.84
N HIS A 373 19.80 20.72 -22.51
CA HIS A 373 20.87 21.19 -23.42
C HIS A 373 21.79 22.27 -22.82
N VAL A 374 22.06 22.18 -21.51
CA VAL A 374 22.82 23.22 -20.79
C VAL A 374 24.31 23.14 -21.03
N TYR A 375 24.87 21.94 -21.25
CA TYR A 375 26.27 21.68 -21.29
C TYR A 375 26.68 20.84 -22.53
N THR A 376 27.71 21.25 -23.21
CA THR A 376 28.43 20.44 -24.23
C THR A 376 29.88 20.82 -24.21
N GLU A 377 30.71 20.10 -24.97
CA GLU A 377 32.11 20.41 -25.14
C GLU A 377 32.44 20.64 -26.63
N ASP A 378 33.32 21.60 -26.90
CA ASP A 378 33.84 21.79 -28.23
C ASP A 378 34.82 20.66 -28.59
N PRO A 379 35.29 20.57 -29.85
CA PRO A 379 36.26 19.53 -30.27
C PRO A 379 37.58 19.55 -29.50
N MET A 380 37.89 20.63 -28.79
CA MET A 380 39.07 20.80 -27.95
C MET A 380 38.80 20.42 -26.49
N GLY A 381 37.58 19.94 -26.17
CA GLY A 381 37.13 19.60 -24.80
C GLY A 381 36.87 20.83 -23.92
N LYS A 382 36.65 22.01 -24.48
CA LYS A 382 36.31 23.21 -23.74
C LYS A 382 34.79 23.29 -23.52
N PRO A 383 34.32 23.56 -22.28
CA PRO A 383 32.91 23.71 -21.99
C PRO A 383 32.21 24.81 -22.84
N VAL A 384 31.04 24.46 -23.36
CA VAL A 384 30.13 25.36 -24.05
C VAL A 384 28.78 25.29 -23.32
N PHE A 385 28.25 26.43 -22.94
CA PHE A 385 27.00 26.52 -22.15
C PHE A 385 25.89 27.13 -22.98
N SER A 386 24.67 26.59 -22.81
CA SER A 386 23.44 27.14 -23.38
C SER A 386 22.33 27.14 -22.31
N PHE A 387 21.73 28.28 -22.04
CA PHE A 387 20.67 28.41 -21.05
C PHE A 387 19.29 28.67 -21.67
N ALA A 388 19.14 28.42 -22.97
CA ALA A 388 17.91 28.73 -23.70
C ALA A 388 16.67 28.00 -23.14
N TYR A 389 16.79 26.72 -22.78
CA TYR A 389 15.68 25.96 -22.18
C TYR A 389 15.50 26.30 -20.71
N THR A 390 16.58 26.52 -20.00
CA THR A 390 16.56 27.02 -18.61
C THR A 390 15.78 28.32 -18.50
N ASP A 391 16.04 29.26 -19.42
CA ASP A 391 15.32 30.55 -19.48
C ASP A 391 13.82 30.34 -19.68
N LYS A 392 13.41 29.43 -20.58
CA LYS A 392 11.99 29.12 -20.78
C LYS A 392 11.29 28.63 -19.51
N VAL A 393 11.97 27.75 -18.77
CA VAL A 393 11.45 27.24 -17.50
C VAL A 393 11.36 28.34 -16.47
N LEU A 394 12.45 29.08 -16.25
CA LEU A 394 12.52 30.08 -15.19
C LEU A 394 11.65 31.32 -15.49
N ASP A 395 11.61 31.79 -16.75
CA ASP A 395 10.70 32.86 -17.17
C ASP A 395 9.24 32.49 -16.95
N PHE A 396 8.88 31.23 -17.28
CA PHE A 396 7.51 30.76 -17.03
C PHE A 396 7.18 30.79 -15.53
N LEU A 397 8.04 30.22 -14.69
CA LEU A 397 7.83 30.21 -13.23
C LEU A 397 7.73 31.64 -12.68
N HIS A 398 8.63 32.51 -13.10
CA HIS A 398 8.61 33.92 -12.71
C HIS A 398 7.30 34.63 -13.13
N SER A 399 6.80 34.34 -14.34
CA SER A 399 5.55 34.91 -14.87
C SER A 399 4.30 34.56 -14.05
N ILE A 400 4.33 33.48 -13.28
CA ILE A 400 3.24 33.03 -12.40
C ILE A 400 3.56 33.26 -10.92
N SER A 401 4.61 34.04 -10.60
CA SER A 401 5.06 34.35 -9.24
C SER A 401 5.38 33.10 -8.41
N LEU A 402 5.92 32.06 -9.03
CA LEU A 402 6.32 30.82 -8.41
C LEU A 402 7.84 30.71 -8.39
N LYS A 403 8.43 30.71 -7.19
CA LYS A 403 9.88 30.67 -7.03
C LYS A 403 10.41 29.25 -7.22
N PRO A 404 11.58 29.09 -7.88
CA PRO A 404 12.17 27.78 -8.02
C PRO A 404 12.97 27.38 -6.76
N MET A 405 12.87 26.09 -6.40
CA MET A 405 13.86 25.37 -5.63
C MET A 405 14.61 24.45 -6.58
N ILE A 406 15.77 24.87 -7.02
CA ILE A 406 16.54 24.23 -8.10
C ILE A 406 17.48 23.20 -7.51
N GLN A 407 17.33 21.95 -7.90
CA GLN A 407 18.33 20.94 -7.62
C GLN A 407 19.45 21.02 -8.68
N LEU A 408 20.64 21.49 -8.29
CA LEU A 408 21.83 21.51 -9.12
C LEU A 408 22.28 20.07 -9.43
N GLY A 409 22.01 19.61 -10.62
CA GLY A 409 22.11 18.23 -11.10
C GLY A 409 20.94 17.96 -12.08
N PHE A 410 20.84 16.79 -12.72
CA PHE A 410 21.87 15.75 -12.63
C PHE A 410 23.06 16.09 -13.55
N MET A 411 23.99 15.12 -13.71
CA MET A 411 25.23 15.36 -14.46
C MET A 411 24.93 15.37 -15.97
N PRO A 412 25.45 16.32 -16.76
CA PRO A 412 25.48 16.19 -18.22
C PRO A 412 26.29 14.95 -18.66
N GLU A 413 25.84 14.20 -19.67
CA GLU A 413 26.55 13.01 -20.18
C GLU A 413 28.00 13.30 -20.52
N ALA A 414 28.27 14.45 -21.16
CA ALA A 414 29.62 14.87 -21.52
C ALA A 414 30.54 15.17 -20.33
N LEU A 415 29.97 15.35 -19.13
CA LEU A 415 30.69 15.66 -17.90
C LEU A 415 30.75 14.49 -16.92
N THR A 416 30.02 13.42 -17.13
CA THR A 416 30.02 12.27 -16.21
C THR A 416 31.24 11.39 -16.35
N ARG A 417 31.74 10.86 -15.23
CA ARG A 417 32.80 9.86 -15.21
C ARG A 417 32.30 8.47 -15.58
N SER A 418 31.08 8.12 -15.21
CA SER A 418 30.48 6.82 -15.44
C SER A 418 29.11 7.02 -16.06
N ARG A 419 28.80 6.25 -17.11
CA ARG A 419 27.48 6.26 -17.76
C ARG A 419 26.49 5.42 -16.99
N LYS A 420 26.13 5.87 -15.81
CA LYS A 420 25.09 5.24 -15.00
C LYS A 420 23.85 6.10 -15.08
N GLN A 421 22.77 5.52 -15.56
CA GLN A 421 21.47 6.21 -15.67
C GLN A 421 20.46 5.66 -14.68
N ILE A 422 19.75 6.57 -14.01
CA ILE A 422 18.59 6.27 -13.18
C ILE A 422 17.46 7.21 -13.62
N PHE A 423 16.31 6.61 -13.92
CA PHE A 423 15.16 7.36 -14.44
C PHE A 423 15.49 8.25 -15.65
N GLY A 424 16.47 7.85 -16.48
CA GLY A 424 16.93 8.62 -17.62
C GLY A 424 17.82 9.83 -17.28
N TYR A 425 18.32 9.91 -16.05
CA TYR A 425 19.33 10.90 -15.63
C TYR A 425 20.70 10.26 -15.51
N GLU A 426 21.74 10.97 -15.95
CA GLU A 426 23.13 10.62 -15.67
C GLU A 426 23.46 10.94 -14.21
N VAL A 427 23.78 9.91 -13.42
CA VAL A 427 23.99 10.01 -11.97
C VAL A 427 25.42 9.76 -11.53
N GLY A 428 26.39 9.84 -12.44
CA GLY A 428 27.80 9.63 -12.15
C GLY A 428 28.49 10.85 -11.54
N GLU A 429 29.65 10.59 -10.92
CA GLU A 429 30.56 11.67 -10.50
C GLU A 429 31.02 12.50 -11.69
N PRO A 430 31.33 13.81 -11.51
CA PRO A 430 31.92 14.61 -12.57
C PRO A 430 33.29 14.07 -12.93
N ALA A 431 33.58 13.94 -14.24
CA ALA A 431 34.88 13.60 -14.73
C ALA A 431 35.92 14.69 -14.40
N SER A 432 35.46 15.94 -14.32
CA SER A 432 36.26 17.10 -13.88
C SER A 432 35.44 17.98 -12.95
N LEU A 433 35.90 18.09 -11.72
CA LEU A 433 35.30 18.99 -10.72
C LEU A 433 35.43 20.46 -11.13
N GLU A 434 36.49 20.82 -11.83
CA GLU A 434 36.70 22.16 -12.37
C GLU A 434 35.64 22.52 -13.42
N LYS A 435 35.36 21.62 -14.37
CA LYS A 435 34.31 21.80 -15.38
C LYS A 435 32.91 21.89 -14.75
N TRP A 436 32.65 21.09 -13.72
CA TRP A 436 31.41 21.19 -12.93
C TRP A 436 31.27 22.57 -12.26
N CYS A 437 32.35 23.02 -11.61
CA CYS A 437 32.37 24.36 -10.99
C CYS A 437 32.19 25.46 -12.05
N ALA A 438 32.77 25.30 -13.23
CA ALA A 438 32.60 26.25 -14.34
C ALA A 438 31.13 26.28 -14.84
N LEU A 439 30.48 25.13 -14.97
CA LEU A 439 29.05 25.04 -15.32
C LEU A 439 28.20 25.75 -14.28
N THR A 440 28.38 25.40 -13.00
CA THR A 440 27.60 26.00 -11.89
C THR A 440 27.80 27.50 -11.82
N ASP A 441 29.04 27.97 -11.99
CA ASP A 441 29.40 29.38 -11.99
C ASP A 441 28.80 30.15 -13.18
N ALA A 442 28.83 29.56 -14.39
CA ALA A 442 28.23 30.13 -15.58
C ALA A 442 26.71 30.22 -15.45
N PHE A 443 26.05 29.18 -14.90
CA PHE A 443 24.63 29.16 -14.63
C PHE A 443 24.22 30.26 -13.65
N LEU A 444 24.89 30.37 -12.51
CA LEU A 444 24.60 31.39 -11.51
C LEU A 444 24.83 32.81 -12.08
N CYS A 445 25.93 33.01 -12.82
CA CYS A 445 26.17 34.27 -13.51
C CYS A 445 25.02 34.64 -14.45
N HIS A 446 24.57 33.67 -15.25
CA HIS A 446 23.51 33.87 -16.23
C HIS A 446 22.19 34.28 -15.55
N ILE A 447 21.74 33.54 -14.53
CA ILE A 447 20.49 33.83 -13.85
C ILE A 447 20.56 35.13 -13.04
N ILE A 448 21.69 35.45 -12.41
CA ILE A 448 21.90 36.73 -11.73
C ILE A 448 21.81 37.90 -12.72
N HIS A 449 22.45 37.77 -13.89
CA HIS A 449 22.36 38.79 -14.93
C HIS A 449 20.93 38.98 -15.46
N ARG A 450 20.16 37.86 -15.58
CA ARG A 450 18.81 37.87 -16.14
C ARG A 450 17.74 38.40 -15.16
N TYR A 451 17.77 37.94 -13.92
CA TYR A 451 16.70 38.21 -12.93
C TYR A 451 17.14 39.19 -11.83
N GLY A 452 18.42 39.50 -11.72
CA GLY A 452 18.97 40.33 -10.64
C GLY A 452 19.30 39.54 -9.38
N ILE A 453 20.28 40.01 -8.62
CA ILE A 453 20.77 39.31 -7.43
C ILE A 453 19.72 39.27 -6.31
N ASP A 454 18.90 40.33 -6.16
CA ASP A 454 17.89 40.36 -5.12
C ASP A 454 16.79 39.33 -5.33
N GLU A 455 16.42 39.03 -6.59
CA GLU A 455 15.53 37.94 -6.90
C GLU A 455 16.19 36.58 -6.61
N ILE A 456 17.44 36.36 -7.05
CA ILE A 456 18.15 35.10 -6.85
C ILE A 456 18.36 34.77 -5.37
N ARG A 457 18.56 35.76 -4.51
CA ARG A 457 18.63 35.57 -3.05
C ARG A 457 17.34 35.00 -2.46
N THR A 458 16.21 35.14 -3.14
CA THR A 458 14.93 34.57 -2.71
C THR A 458 14.72 33.16 -3.19
N TRP A 459 15.51 32.69 -4.16
CA TRP A 459 15.44 31.32 -4.68
C TRP A 459 16.16 30.37 -3.75
N ARG A 460 15.81 29.07 -3.88
CA ARG A 460 16.47 27.99 -3.13
C ARG A 460 17.23 27.08 -4.09
N PHE A 461 18.41 26.67 -3.69
CA PHE A 461 19.22 25.72 -4.41
C PHE A 461 19.52 24.54 -3.51
N SER A 462 19.53 23.34 -4.04
CA SER A 462 20.06 22.14 -3.41
C SER A 462 21.09 21.49 -4.35
N LEU A 463 22.00 20.71 -3.83
CA LEU A 463 22.96 19.99 -4.64
C LEU A 463 22.58 18.52 -4.67
N TRP A 464 22.44 17.95 -5.89
CA TRP A 464 22.23 16.51 -6.08
C TRP A 464 20.95 15.97 -5.48
N HIS A 465 20.75 14.65 -5.59
CA HIS A 465 19.56 13.95 -5.13
C HIS A 465 19.95 12.71 -4.33
N GLN A 466 19.44 12.56 -3.10
CA GLN A 466 19.58 11.39 -2.24
C GLN A 466 20.96 10.71 -2.28
N PRO A 467 22.04 11.40 -1.91
CA PRO A 467 23.40 10.83 -1.93
C PRO A 467 23.56 9.68 -0.91
N ASP A 468 22.61 9.51 -0.03
CA ASP A 468 22.49 8.53 1.04
C ASP A 468 21.84 7.21 0.60
N THR A 469 21.33 7.11 -0.61
CA THR A 469 20.69 5.88 -1.06
C THR A 469 21.66 4.70 -1.09
N PRO A 470 21.24 3.51 -0.62
CA PRO A 470 22.07 2.32 -0.61
C PRO A 470 22.63 1.99 -2.00
N GLU A 471 23.84 1.41 -2.02
CA GLU A 471 24.49 0.89 -3.23
C GLU A 471 24.85 1.94 -4.28
N ASN A 472 25.13 3.18 -3.84
CA ASN A 472 25.53 4.27 -4.75
C ASN A 472 24.52 4.46 -5.89
N MET A 473 23.24 4.38 -5.62
CA MET A 473 22.17 4.55 -6.61
C MET A 473 22.40 5.84 -7.40
N TYR A 474 22.77 6.93 -6.74
CA TYR A 474 23.04 8.22 -7.36
C TYR A 474 24.54 8.53 -7.54
N GLY A 475 25.37 7.52 -7.66
CA GLY A 475 26.58 7.58 -8.49
C GLY A 475 27.90 8.02 -7.86
N PHE A 476 28.00 8.31 -6.57
CA PHE A 476 29.28 8.65 -5.94
C PHE A 476 29.99 7.42 -5.39
N SER A 477 31.33 7.36 -5.60
CA SER A 477 32.17 6.24 -5.19
C SER A 477 32.37 6.15 -3.67
N SER A 478 32.23 7.27 -2.96
CA SER A 478 32.29 7.35 -1.50
C SER A 478 31.67 8.63 -0.96
N ASN A 479 31.38 8.65 0.35
CA ASN A 479 30.92 9.86 1.05
C ASN A 479 31.94 10.99 0.92
N GLU A 480 33.24 10.71 1.00
CA GLU A 480 34.31 11.71 0.87
C GLU A 480 34.35 12.32 -0.53
N ALA A 481 34.04 11.53 -1.57
CA ALA A 481 33.96 12.05 -2.95
C ALA A 481 32.79 13.04 -3.06
N PHE A 482 31.63 12.68 -2.49
CA PHE A 482 30.47 13.57 -2.43
C PHE A 482 30.75 14.82 -1.57
N TYR A 483 31.41 14.68 -0.44
CA TYR A 483 31.72 15.82 0.43
C TYR A 483 32.67 16.82 -0.25
N ARG A 484 33.66 16.35 -1.03
CA ARG A 484 34.49 17.24 -1.86
C ARG A 484 33.70 17.96 -2.95
N PHE A 485 32.75 17.24 -3.58
CA PHE A 485 31.85 17.80 -4.58
C PHE A 485 30.93 18.88 -3.97
N TRP A 486 30.36 18.62 -2.78
CA TRP A 486 29.60 19.59 -2.00
C TRP A 486 30.44 20.84 -1.71
N LYS A 487 31.62 20.69 -1.12
CA LYS A 487 32.48 21.83 -0.73
C LYS A 487 32.86 22.71 -1.92
N ALA A 488 33.18 22.09 -3.03
CA ALA A 488 33.54 22.83 -4.26
C ALA A 488 32.33 23.62 -4.79
N THR A 489 31.14 22.99 -4.85
CA THR A 489 29.93 23.66 -5.31
C THR A 489 29.51 24.78 -4.35
N HIS A 490 29.54 24.53 -3.04
CA HIS A 490 29.27 25.51 -2.00
C HIS A 490 30.19 26.74 -2.17
N ALA A 491 31.48 26.52 -2.39
CA ALA A 491 32.43 27.62 -2.60
C ALA A 491 32.10 28.45 -3.85
N VAL A 492 31.64 27.83 -4.93
CA VAL A 492 31.17 28.53 -6.14
C VAL A 492 29.96 29.39 -5.83
N VAL A 493 28.94 28.81 -5.19
CA VAL A 493 27.68 29.50 -4.87
C VAL A 493 27.96 30.70 -3.95
N LYS A 494 28.66 30.49 -2.85
CA LYS A 494 28.92 31.53 -1.82
C LYS A 494 29.90 32.61 -2.31
N ARG A 495 30.76 32.30 -3.28
CA ARG A 495 31.61 33.29 -3.94
C ARG A 495 30.79 34.25 -4.83
N ARG A 496 29.71 33.77 -5.43
CA ARG A 496 28.80 34.64 -6.21
C ARG A 496 28.04 35.60 -5.31
N ASP A 497 27.43 35.08 -4.28
CA ASP A 497 26.84 35.89 -3.21
C ASP A 497 26.63 35.01 -1.96
N PRO A 498 27.09 35.40 -0.77
CA PRO A 498 26.92 34.65 0.47
C PRO A 498 25.46 34.45 0.88
N ALA A 499 24.54 35.32 0.41
CA ALA A 499 23.11 35.24 0.76
C ALA A 499 22.32 34.30 -0.16
N ILE A 500 22.90 33.77 -1.23
CA ILE A 500 22.24 32.72 -2.05
C ILE A 500 22.07 31.47 -1.18
N GLN A 501 20.84 31.00 -1.06
CA GLN A 501 20.53 29.83 -0.25
C GLN A 501 20.94 28.52 -0.96
N LEU A 502 21.89 27.79 -0.38
CA LEU A 502 22.25 26.45 -0.79
C LEU A 502 21.94 25.48 0.33
N THR A 503 20.85 24.76 0.19
CA THR A 503 20.37 23.81 1.19
C THR A 503 21.12 22.49 1.13
N MET A 504 21.06 21.71 2.21
CA MET A 504 21.57 20.35 2.24
C MET A 504 21.02 19.54 1.06
N PRO A 505 21.80 18.60 0.49
CA PRO A 505 21.26 17.63 -0.45
C PRO A 505 20.05 16.93 0.20
N PRO A 506 18.92 16.81 -0.50
CA PRO A 506 17.81 16.05 0.05
C PRO A 506 18.22 14.60 0.30
N THR A 507 18.01 14.13 1.52
CA THR A 507 18.32 12.75 1.94
C THR A 507 17.07 11.97 2.23
N PHE A 508 17.07 10.67 1.94
CA PHE A 508 15.99 9.78 2.32
C PHE A 508 16.09 9.46 3.82
N TYR A 509 15.07 9.81 4.58
CA TYR A 509 15.10 9.63 6.02
C TYR A 509 14.47 8.30 6.44
N VAL A 510 15.18 7.55 7.29
CA VAL A 510 14.75 6.26 7.82
C VAL A 510 14.59 6.37 9.34
N LEU A 511 13.43 5.93 9.85
CA LEU A 511 13.08 6.04 11.27
C LEU A 511 13.60 4.89 12.15
N GLU A 512 14.17 3.82 11.57
CA GLU A 512 14.66 2.68 12.34
C GLU A 512 15.92 3.04 13.14
N GLU A 513 15.93 2.74 14.44
CA GLU A 513 17.02 3.04 15.38
C GLU A 513 18.38 2.43 14.97
N GLN A 514 18.35 1.30 14.24
CA GLN A 514 19.56 0.63 13.75
C GLN A 514 20.14 1.28 12.48
N TYR A 515 19.47 2.29 11.93
CA TYR A 515 19.90 2.95 10.72
C TYR A 515 20.52 4.30 11.04
N GLU A 516 21.83 4.45 10.78
CA GLU A 516 22.49 5.74 10.94
C GLU A 516 22.19 6.65 9.75
N ASN A 517 21.45 7.74 10.00
CA ASN A 517 21.10 8.70 8.97
C ASN A 517 22.33 9.41 8.42
N TRP A 518 22.58 9.27 7.13
CA TRP A 518 23.73 9.77 6.37
C TRP A 518 24.04 11.26 6.62
N TYR A 519 23.02 12.07 6.81
CA TYR A 519 23.19 13.51 6.98
C TYR A 519 23.93 13.90 8.26
N ILE A 520 23.93 13.06 9.29
CA ILE A 520 24.60 13.34 10.56
C ILE A 520 26.11 13.51 10.39
N PRO A 521 26.86 12.52 9.89
CA PRO A 521 28.28 12.68 9.61
C PRO A 521 28.56 13.74 8.53
N PHE A 522 27.64 13.94 7.59
CA PHE A 522 27.78 15.00 6.57
C PHE A 522 27.76 16.40 7.20
N ILE A 523 26.84 16.71 8.10
CA ILE A 523 26.75 18.01 8.77
C ILE A 523 27.96 18.25 9.67
N GLU A 524 28.42 17.24 10.38
CA GLU A 524 29.65 17.34 11.20
C GLU A 524 30.85 17.64 10.32
N TRP A 525 30.99 16.95 9.19
CA TRP A 525 32.05 17.22 8.22
C TRP A 525 31.96 18.64 7.64
N CYS A 526 30.76 19.09 7.28
CA CYS A 526 30.54 20.44 6.75
C CYS A 526 30.93 21.52 7.74
N ARG A 527 30.63 21.33 9.04
CA ARG A 527 31.03 22.26 10.12
C ARG A 527 32.54 22.37 10.20
N ASN A 528 33.25 21.24 10.21
CA ASN A 528 34.72 21.18 10.27
C ASN A 528 35.40 21.78 9.02
N ASN A 529 34.67 21.89 7.92
CA ASN A 529 35.16 22.41 6.64
C ASN A 529 34.61 23.78 6.27
N ALA A 530 33.88 24.46 7.16
CA ALA A 530 33.26 25.77 6.97
C ALA A 530 32.39 25.87 5.73
N CYS A 531 31.58 24.84 5.48
CA CYS A 531 30.65 24.76 4.34
C CYS A 531 29.28 24.20 4.74
N LEU A 532 28.74 24.66 5.88
CA LEU A 532 27.40 24.29 6.33
C LEU A 532 26.33 24.71 5.30
N PRO A 533 25.29 23.91 5.10
CA PRO A 533 24.14 24.28 4.30
C PRO A 533 23.29 25.36 5.01
N ASP A 534 22.42 26.04 4.26
CA ASP A 534 21.50 27.05 4.79
C ASP A 534 20.21 26.46 5.35
N ALA A 535 19.89 25.20 5.06
CA ALA A 535 18.74 24.46 5.58
C ALA A 535 19.00 22.96 5.53
N LEU A 536 18.32 22.21 6.40
CA LEU A 536 18.27 20.76 6.37
C LEU A 536 17.12 20.31 5.46
N CYS A 537 17.37 19.40 4.54
CA CYS A 537 16.40 18.92 3.56
C CYS A 537 16.22 17.41 3.64
N PHE A 538 14.97 16.96 3.71
CA PHE A 538 14.64 15.55 3.81
C PHE A 538 13.59 15.14 2.80
N HIS A 539 13.70 13.87 2.36
CA HIS A 539 12.60 13.13 1.74
C HIS A 539 12.08 12.13 2.77
N TYR A 540 10.80 12.19 3.06
CA TYR A 540 10.16 11.28 3.99
C TYR A 540 8.94 10.61 3.35
N TYR A 541 8.97 9.29 3.38
CA TYR A 541 7.86 8.44 3.02
C TYR A 541 7.55 7.54 4.21
N ASP A 542 6.28 7.31 4.45
CA ASP A 542 5.81 6.58 5.64
C ASP A 542 6.00 5.07 5.47
N THR A 543 7.26 4.67 5.31
CA THR A 543 7.70 3.31 5.02
C THR A 543 8.74 2.81 6.00
N VAL A 544 8.92 1.48 6.06
CA VAL A 544 9.95 0.76 6.80
C VAL A 544 10.69 -0.20 5.89
N PHE A 545 11.96 -0.48 6.17
CA PHE A 545 12.63 -1.61 5.53
C PHE A 545 12.09 -2.92 6.11
N ALA A 546 11.81 -3.88 5.25
CA ALA A 546 11.25 -5.16 5.62
C ALA A 546 11.97 -6.28 4.88
N ASP A 547 12.96 -6.87 5.54
CA ASP A 547 13.78 -7.97 4.97
C ASP A 547 12.97 -9.28 4.82
N ASP A 548 11.81 -9.38 5.46
CA ASP A 548 10.91 -10.53 5.49
C ASP A 548 9.73 -10.43 4.49
N LEU A 549 9.65 -9.34 3.73
CA LEU A 549 8.60 -9.20 2.73
C LEU A 549 8.91 -10.00 1.47
N THR A 550 8.03 -10.95 1.19
CA THR A 550 8.07 -11.75 -0.04
C THR A 550 7.50 -11.03 -1.27
N GLY A 551 6.95 -9.85 -1.09
CA GLY A 551 6.35 -9.03 -2.14
C GLY A 551 7.36 -8.07 -2.76
N ASN A 552 7.32 -7.97 -4.08
CA ASN A 552 8.24 -7.17 -4.91
C ASN A 552 7.94 -5.65 -4.80
N GLN A 553 8.01 -5.08 -3.61
CA GLN A 553 7.91 -3.64 -3.38
C GLN A 553 9.31 -2.98 -3.31
N SER A 554 10.23 -3.42 -4.17
CA SER A 554 11.46 -2.68 -4.36
C SER A 554 11.16 -1.46 -5.24
N PHE A 555 10.85 -0.33 -4.65
CA PHE A 555 10.67 0.96 -5.34
C PHE A 555 11.98 1.47 -6.00
N GLY A 556 12.77 0.59 -6.58
CA GLY A 556 14.12 0.89 -7.08
C GLY A 556 15.19 0.85 -5.99
N PHE A 557 14.83 0.56 -4.74
CA PHE A 557 15.79 0.36 -3.64
C PHE A 557 16.25 -1.10 -3.59
N ALA A 558 17.47 -1.30 -3.13
CA ALA A 558 18.06 -2.65 -2.99
C ALA A 558 17.35 -3.52 -1.93
N ARG A 559 16.60 -2.90 -1.02
CA ARG A 559 15.83 -3.57 0.03
C ARG A 559 14.33 -3.39 -0.18
N PRO A 560 13.53 -4.42 0.06
CA PRO A 560 12.09 -4.30 0.04
C PRO A 560 11.62 -3.33 1.15
N MET A 561 10.60 -2.55 0.84
CA MET A 561 9.99 -1.59 1.75
C MET A 561 8.52 -1.92 1.95
N ALA A 562 8.04 -1.80 3.19
CA ALA A 562 6.63 -1.86 3.56
C ALA A 562 6.12 -0.47 3.93
N LEU A 563 4.81 -0.29 3.89
CA LEU A 563 4.18 0.87 4.51
C LEU A 563 4.26 0.74 6.04
N ARG A 564 4.30 1.86 6.72
CA ARG A 564 4.24 1.87 8.18
C ARG A 564 2.82 1.58 8.66
N ASP A 565 2.68 0.71 9.63
CA ASP A 565 1.39 0.34 10.22
C ASP A 565 0.91 1.29 11.34
N ASN A 566 1.65 2.39 11.53
CA ASN A 566 1.38 3.42 12.52
C ASN A 566 0.95 4.72 11.82
N ALA A 567 -0.19 5.26 12.21
CA ALA A 567 -0.76 6.50 11.66
C ALA A 567 0.03 7.79 12.00
N ASP A 568 1.05 7.72 12.87
CA ASP A 568 1.80 8.87 13.37
C ASP A 568 3.28 8.89 12.93
N GLY A 569 3.61 8.18 11.85
CA GLY A 569 4.99 8.10 11.35
C GLY A 569 5.60 9.46 11.02
N LEU A 570 4.84 10.35 10.38
CA LEU A 570 5.31 11.73 10.08
C LEU A 570 5.64 12.52 11.35
N GLY A 571 4.80 12.43 12.39
CA GLY A 571 5.05 13.08 13.68
C GLY A 571 6.31 12.56 14.35
N GLN A 572 6.53 11.24 14.33
CA GLN A 572 7.73 10.60 14.87
C GLN A 572 8.98 11.03 14.10
N PHE A 573 8.95 11.05 12.77
CA PHE A 573 10.02 11.57 11.94
C PHE A 573 10.41 13.00 12.34
N ILE A 574 9.44 13.90 12.44
CA ILE A 574 9.70 15.30 12.79
C ILE A 574 10.34 15.43 14.17
N LEU A 575 9.84 14.71 15.17
CA LEU A 575 10.38 14.72 16.52
C LEU A 575 11.83 14.21 16.56
N GLN A 576 12.12 13.15 15.82
CA GLN A 576 13.46 12.59 15.74
C GLN A 576 14.43 13.56 15.07
N VAL A 577 14.09 14.11 13.90
CA VAL A 577 14.92 15.11 13.20
C VAL A 577 15.17 16.35 14.09
N GLN A 578 14.15 16.82 14.80
CA GLN A 578 14.32 17.95 15.74
C GLN A 578 15.27 17.61 16.90
N SER A 579 15.24 16.38 17.40
CA SER A 579 16.16 15.90 18.42
C SER A 579 17.60 15.83 17.89
N GLU A 580 17.78 15.26 16.71
CA GLU A 580 19.07 15.16 16.03
C GLU A 580 19.66 16.54 15.69
N ARG A 581 18.82 17.46 15.20
CA ARG A 581 19.21 18.86 14.93
C ARG A 581 19.76 19.55 16.19
N ARG A 582 19.14 19.34 17.36
CA ARG A 582 19.64 19.85 18.64
C ARG A 582 20.99 19.22 19.00
N ARG A 583 21.11 17.89 18.86
CA ARG A 583 22.38 17.19 19.10
C ARG A 583 23.51 17.70 18.21
N LEU A 584 23.19 18.00 16.97
CA LEU A 584 24.11 18.57 16.00
C LEU A 584 24.36 20.08 16.18
N GLN A 585 23.72 20.75 17.13
CA GLN A 585 23.81 22.21 17.34
C GLN A 585 23.51 23.00 16.05
N CYS A 586 22.43 22.63 15.39
CA CYS A 586 21.97 23.22 14.11
C CYS A 586 20.57 23.82 14.21
N GLU A 587 20.13 24.24 15.39
CA GLU A 587 18.80 24.79 15.65
C GLU A 587 18.49 26.04 14.81
N ALA A 588 19.50 26.75 14.36
CA ALA A 588 19.34 27.91 13.48
C ALA A 588 18.95 27.50 12.02
N LEU A 589 19.25 26.27 11.60
CA LEU A 589 18.93 25.80 10.26
C LEU A 589 17.45 25.38 10.19
N PRO A 590 16.65 25.94 9.27
CA PRO A 590 15.30 25.48 9.06
C PRO A 590 15.28 24.05 8.51
N ILE A 591 14.19 23.31 8.80
CA ILE A 591 13.94 21.98 8.25
C ILE A 591 12.97 22.11 7.10
N PHE A 592 13.37 21.67 5.90
CA PHE A 592 12.53 21.57 4.73
C PHE A 592 12.26 20.09 4.44
N LEU A 593 11.01 19.71 4.48
CA LEU A 593 10.56 18.42 3.96
C LEU A 593 10.34 18.62 2.46
N THR A 594 11.33 18.25 1.65
CA THR A 594 11.36 18.58 0.21
C THR A 594 10.67 17.55 -0.67
N GLU A 595 10.40 16.36 -0.13
CA GLU A 595 9.44 15.38 -0.65
C GLU A 595 8.79 14.66 0.52
N TRP A 596 7.48 14.51 0.48
CA TRP A 596 6.77 13.64 1.40
C TRP A 596 5.52 13.05 0.80
N ASN A 597 5.23 11.83 1.21
CA ASN A 597 4.01 11.10 0.89
C ASN A 597 3.89 9.88 1.84
N ASN A 598 2.77 9.15 1.81
CA ASN A 598 2.65 7.88 2.57
C ASN A 598 3.52 6.77 1.95
N THR A 599 3.86 6.86 0.68
CA THR A 599 4.60 5.85 -0.08
C THR A 599 5.44 6.51 -1.17
N PRO A 600 6.64 6.00 -1.50
CA PRO A 600 7.35 6.38 -2.71
C PRO A 600 6.81 5.68 -3.96
N SER A 601 5.89 4.71 -3.81
CA SER A 601 5.35 3.94 -4.93
C SER A 601 4.45 4.77 -5.82
N GLN A 602 4.76 4.77 -7.11
CA GLN A 602 3.94 5.38 -8.16
C GLN A 602 2.77 4.46 -8.62
N GLN A 603 2.52 3.37 -7.91
CA GLN A 603 1.49 2.37 -8.22
C GLN A 603 0.76 1.88 -6.96
N ASP A 604 0.71 2.69 -5.92
CA ASP A 604 -0.09 2.40 -4.74
C ASP A 604 -1.53 2.85 -4.96
N LEU A 605 -2.44 1.88 -5.11
CA LEU A 605 -3.84 2.14 -5.47
C LEU A 605 -4.57 3.07 -4.49
N LEU A 606 -4.13 3.21 -3.24
CA LEU A 606 -4.70 4.15 -2.28
C LEU A 606 -4.41 5.61 -2.63
N ASN A 607 -3.40 5.88 -3.46
CA ASN A 607 -3.06 7.24 -3.88
C ASN A 607 -4.19 7.96 -4.62
N ASP A 608 -5.10 7.22 -5.25
CA ASP A 608 -6.22 7.79 -6.00
C ASP A 608 -7.48 7.97 -5.15
N THR A 609 -7.52 7.45 -3.93
CA THR A 609 -8.70 7.42 -3.05
C THR A 609 -8.77 8.63 -2.13
N CYS A 610 -9.90 8.79 -1.44
CA CYS A 610 -10.07 9.83 -0.41
C CYS A 610 -9.13 9.67 0.80
N PHE A 611 -8.51 8.50 0.98
CA PHE A 611 -7.45 8.30 1.97
C PHE A 611 -6.36 9.36 1.85
N LYS A 612 -5.93 9.65 0.61
CA LYS A 612 -4.86 10.60 0.35
C LYS A 612 -5.21 12.03 0.81
N SER A 613 -6.45 12.46 0.62
CA SER A 613 -6.88 13.79 1.09
C SER A 613 -6.85 13.89 2.62
N CYS A 614 -7.35 12.87 3.32
CA CYS A 614 -7.30 12.81 4.78
C CYS A 614 -5.86 12.68 5.31
N TYR A 615 -5.01 11.88 4.67
CA TYR A 615 -3.59 11.75 5.03
C TYR A 615 -2.86 13.11 4.97
N ILE A 616 -3.08 13.86 3.89
CA ILE A 616 -2.51 15.20 3.72
C ILE A 616 -2.99 16.14 4.82
N VAL A 617 -4.31 16.22 5.03
CA VAL A 617 -4.90 17.14 6.04
C VAL A 617 -4.42 16.80 7.44
N LYS A 618 -4.49 15.51 7.84
CA LYS A 618 -3.98 15.04 9.13
C LYS A 618 -2.51 15.40 9.31
N GLY A 619 -1.66 14.99 8.37
CA GLY A 619 -0.22 15.20 8.45
C GLY A 619 0.14 16.69 8.62
N ILE A 620 -0.55 17.58 7.91
CA ILE A 620 -0.34 19.03 8.00
C ILE A 620 -0.91 19.60 9.30
N VAL A 621 -2.18 19.37 9.64
CA VAL A 621 -2.84 19.93 10.82
C VAL A 621 -2.11 19.57 12.11
N GLU A 622 -1.60 18.37 12.20
CA GLU A 622 -0.86 17.92 13.39
C GLU A 622 0.57 18.50 13.49
N ASN A 623 1.19 18.87 12.35
CA ASN A 623 2.63 19.16 12.31
C ASN A 623 3.02 20.51 11.65
N TYR A 624 2.08 21.33 11.20
CA TYR A 624 2.36 22.57 10.42
C TYR A 624 3.35 23.54 11.09
N ASP A 625 3.41 23.56 12.42
CA ASP A 625 4.23 24.45 13.23
C ASP A 625 5.64 23.92 13.51
N ARG A 626 5.94 22.70 13.08
CA ARG A 626 7.17 21.98 13.39
C ARG A 626 8.20 22.00 12.28
N LEU A 627 7.77 22.32 11.04
CA LEU A 627 8.61 22.39 9.85
C LEU A 627 8.45 23.76 9.16
N ALA A 628 9.52 24.21 8.52
CA ALA A 628 9.47 25.43 7.73
C ALA A 628 8.81 25.21 6.35
N SER A 629 8.82 23.98 5.85
CA SER A 629 8.28 23.65 4.54
C SER A 629 7.79 22.21 4.47
N PHE A 630 6.63 21.97 3.82
CA PHE A 630 6.07 20.67 3.48
C PHE A 630 5.98 20.52 1.96
N GLY A 631 6.99 19.92 1.34
CA GLY A 631 7.05 19.70 -0.10
C GLY A 631 6.34 18.44 -0.55
N TYR A 632 5.06 18.55 -0.89
CA TYR A 632 4.31 17.39 -1.39
C TYR A 632 4.88 16.87 -2.71
N TRP A 633 5.05 15.57 -2.83
CA TRP A 633 5.48 14.87 -4.03
C TRP A 633 4.33 14.04 -4.62
N SER A 634 3.72 14.37 -5.77
CA SER A 634 4.14 15.38 -6.72
C SER A 634 2.93 16.06 -7.39
N LEU A 635 3.17 16.91 -8.40
CA LEU A 635 2.13 17.65 -9.15
C LEU A 635 1.15 16.72 -9.88
N THR A 636 1.67 15.76 -10.65
CA THR A 636 0.88 14.93 -11.56
C THR A 636 1.39 13.49 -11.58
N ASP A 637 0.53 12.55 -11.93
CA ASP A 637 0.88 11.16 -12.15
C ASP A 637 1.84 10.96 -13.33
N TRP A 638 1.94 11.95 -14.22
CA TRP A 638 2.92 11.93 -15.30
C TRP A 638 4.31 12.36 -14.81
N MET A 639 5.07 11.42 -14.33
CA MET A 639 6.36 11.68 -13.68
C MET A 639 7.57 11.51 -14.62
N GLY A 640 7.45 10.74 -15.69
CA GLY A 640 8.54 10.49 -16.64
C GLY A 640 9.72 9.70 -16.07
N GLU A 641 9.55 9.04 -14.92
CA GLU A 641 10.58 8.24 -14.25
C GLU A 641 10.45 6.74 -14.57
N ALA A 642 9.24 6.28 -14.86
CA ALA A 642 8.97 4.90 -15.23
C ALA A 642 7.94 4.85 -16.35
N PRO A 643 7.84 3.73 -17.10
CA PRO A 643 6.73 3.51 -18.02
C PRO A 643 5.40 3.63 -17.29
N GLN A 644 4.52 4.47 -17.83
CA GLN A 644 3.20 4.67 -17.23
C GLN A 644 2.20 3.61 -17.70
N PRO A 645 1.37 3.08 -16.81
CA PRO A 645 0.23 2.27 -17.18
C PRO A 645 -0.76 3.07 -18.06
N GLU A 646 -1.48 2.37 -18.95
CA GLU A 646 -2.53 3.00 -19.76
C GLU A 646 -3.77 3.41 -18.93
N GLN A 647 -3.95 2.79 -17.74
CA GLN A 647 -5.08 3.07 -16.85
C GLN A 647 -4.99 4.47 -16.26
N LEU A 648 -6.12 5.16 -16.19
CA LEU A 648 -6.19 6.52 -15.65
C LEU A 648 -5.86 6.58 -14.15
N TYR A 649 -6.34 5.60 -13.38
CA TYR A 649 -6.15 5.49 -11.94
C TYR A 649 -5.28 4.27 -11.60
N PHE A 650 -3.99 4.39 -11.76
CA PHE A 650 -3.02 3.32 -11.49
C PHE A 650 -2.31 3.46 -10.13
N GLY A 651 -2.71 4.43 -9.30
CA GLY A 651 -2.10 4.67 -8.00
C GLY A 651 -0.90 5.62 -8.05
N GLY A 652 -0.83 6.53 -8.99
CA GLY A 652 0.21 7.54 -9.10
C GLY A 652 0.21 8.54 -7.94
N LEU A 653 1.35 9.20 -7.70
CA LEU A 653 1.57 10.11 -6.57
C LEU A 653 1.00 11.52 -6.80
N GLY A 654 0.58 11.83 -8.01
CA GLY A 654 0.17 13.16 -8.42
C GLY A 654 -1.07 13.70 -7.71
N LEU A 655 -1.15 15.02 -7.58
CA LEU A 655 -2.39 15.74 -7.24
C LEU A 655 -3.38 15.70 -8.42
N PHE A 656 -2.83 15.56 -9.62
CA PHE A 656 -3.59 15.40 -10.86
C PHE A 656 -3.26 14.06 -11.50
N THR A 657 -4.24 13.44 -12.13
CA THR A 657 -3.98 12.30 -13.02
C THR A 657 -3.06 12.69 -14.17
N SER A 658 -2.53 11.73 -14.91
CA SER A 658 -1.73 11.98 -16.13
C SER A 658 -2.44 12.86 -17.16
N ASN A 659 -3.78 12.83 -17.18
CA ASN A 659 -4.62 13.65 -18.07
C ASN A 659 -5.05 14.99 -17.45
N GLY A 660 -4.49 15.38 -16.29
CA GLY A 660 -4.77 16.66 -15.64
C GLY A 660 -6.10 16.73 -14.89
N ILE A 661 -6.73 15.61 -14.55
CA ILE A 661 -7.95 15.58 -13.74
C ILE A 661 -7.54 15.66 -12.26
N PRO A 662 -8.12 16.59 -11.46
CA PRO A 662 -7.83 16.72 -10.04
C PRO A 662 -8.24 15.45 -9.29
N LYS A 663 -7.39 14.98 -8.38
CA LYS A 663 -7.70 13.89 -7.44
C LYS A 663 -8.18 14.47 -6.10
N ALA A 664 -8.71 13.65 -5.22
CA ALA A 664 -9.13 14.08 -3.88
C ALA A 664 -7.98 14.78 -3.12
N SER A 665 -6.74 14.32 -3.32
CA SER A 665 -5.52 14.93 -2.78
C SER A 665 -5.32 16.39 -3.18
N TYR A 666 -5.72 16.79 -4.39
CA TYR A 666 -5.67 18.18 -4.83
C TYR A 666 -6.59 19.08 -3.98
N TYR A 667 -7.81 18.60 -3.74
CA TYR A 667 -8.79 19.35 -2.96
C TYR A 667 -8.41 19.47 -1.48
N ALA A 668 -7.60 18.56 -0.93
CA ALA A 668 -7.04 18.77 0.40
C ALA A 668 -6.26 20.09 0.51
N PHE A 669 -5.43 20.41 -0.48
CA PHE A 669 -4.68 21.68 -0.49
C PHE A 669 -5.57 22.90 -0.76
N THR A 670 -6.62 22.77 -1.58
CA THR A 670 -7.57 23.88 -1.78
C THR A 670 -8.35 24.18 -0.52
N LEU A 671 -8.73 23.17 0.28
CA LEU A 671 -9.40 23.40 1.56
C LEU A 671 -8.43 23.96 2.61
N LEU A 672 -7.22 23.43 2.69
CA LEU A 672 -6.17 23.92 3.60
C LEU A 672 -5.78 25.39 3.33
N ARG A 673 -5.86 25.84 2.07
CA ARG A 673 -5.62 27.25 1.72
C ARG A 673 -6.56 28.20 2.41
N GLU A 674 -7.80 27.79 2.62
CA GLU A 674 -8.86 28.64 3.18
C GLU A 674 -8.71 28.86 4.69
N LEU A 675 -7.83 28.11 5.37
CA LEU A 675 -7.58 28.34 6.79
C LEU A 675 -7.05 29.75 7.03
N GLY A 676 -7.57 30.37 8.09
CA GLY A 676 -7.17 31.71 8.50
C GLY A 676 -5.84 31.77 9.23
N ASP A 677 -5.27 32.99 9.35
CA ASP A 677 -3.94 33.20 9.95
C ASP A 677 -3.92 33.08 11.48
N THR A 678 -5.10 33.06 12.14
CA THR A 678 -5.21 32.98 13.59
C THR A 678 -5.77 31.62 14.01
N LEU A 679 -4.97 30.84 14.73
CA LEU A 679 -5.42 29.59 15.32
C LEU A 679 -6.23 29.83 16.57
N LEU A 680 -7.46 29.30 16.61
CA LEU A 680 -8.34 29.33 17.79
C LEU A 680 -8.37 27.99 18.55
N GLY A 681 -8.20 26.87 17.84
CA GLY A 681 -8.19 25.54 18.43
C GLY A 681 -7.82 24.47 17.45
N LYS A 682 -7.26 23.37 17.93
CA LYS A 682 -7.06 22.12 17.15
C LYS A 682 -7.16 20.91 18.05
N GLY A 683 -7.57 19.80 17.46
CA GLY A 683 -7.64 18.49 18.12
C GLY A 683 -7.60 17.36 17.11
N ASP A 684 -7.86 16.15 17.57
CA ASP A 684 -7.96 15.00 16.70
C ASP A 684 -9.19 15.15 15.78
N GLY A 685 -8.95 15.15 14.48
CA GLY A 685 -9.99 15.30 13.47
C GLY A 685 -10.46 16.74 13.20
N TRP A 686 -9.89 17.78 13.81
CA TRP A 686 -10.36 19.15 13.59
C TRP A 686 -9.32 20.25 13.84
N ILE A 687 -9.49 21.37 13.15
CA ILE A 687 -8.80 22.65 13.43
C ILE A 687 -9.77 23.82 13.20
N VAL A 688 -9.71 24.83 14.07
CA VAL A 688 -10.50 26.06 13.99
C VAL A 688 -9.57 27.25 13.88
N THR A 689 -9.78 28.08 12.88
CA THR A 689 -9.00 29.29 12.62
C THR A 689 -9.93 30.49 12.41
N LYS A 690 -9.32 31.67 12.42
CA LYS A 690 -10.01 32.93 12.14
C LYS A 690 -9.25 33.74 11.10
N GLN A 691 -9.99 34.33 10.17
CA GLN A 691 -9.50 35.32 9.19
C GLN A 691 -10.40 36.53 9.22
N ASN A 692 -9.87 37.68 9.65
CA ASN A 692 -10.67 38.87 9.90
C ASN A 692 -11.85 38.63 10.86
N SER A 693 -13.09 38.72 10.37
CA SER A 693 -14.32 38.43 11.11
C SER A 693 -14.80 36.99 10.96
N ASP A 694 -14.23 36.21 10.01
CA ASP A 694 -14.75 34.93 9.61
C ASP A 694 -14.07 33.83 10.40
N TYR A 695 -14.85 32.80 10.77
CA TYR A 695 -14.36 31.57 11.40
C TYR A 695 -14.31 30.46 10.38
N ILE A 696 -13.22 29.71 10.39
CA ILE A 696 -12.97 28.62 9.45
C ILE A 696 -12.64 27.37 10.22
N ILE A 697 -13.41 26.31 9.98
CA ILE A 697 -13.25 24.99 10.62
C ILE A 697 -12.92 24.01 9.52
N LEU A 698 -11.86 23.23 9.69
CA LEU A 698 -11.54 22.09 8.84
C LEU A 698 -11.64 20.82 9.68
N LEU A 699 -12.55 19.93 9.27
CA LEU A 699 -12.78 18.64 9.89
C LEU A 699 -12.23 17.54 8.98
N TYR A 700 -11.75 16.43 9.57
CA TYR A 700 -11.32 15.27 8.82
C TYR A 700 -11.54 13.98 9.60
N ASN A 701 -12.07 12.95 8.96
CA ASN A 701 -12.25 11.62 9.51
C ASN A 701 -11.19 10.68 8.93
N TYR A 702 -9.98 10.73 9.48
CA TYR A 702 -8.88 9.89 9.03
C TYR A 702 -9.01 8.47 9.57
N ARG A 703 -8.86 7.49 8.67
CA ARG A 703 -8.70 6.08 9.03
C ARG A 703 -7.38 5.59 8.45
N HIS A 704 -6.56 4.97 9.27
CA HIS A 704 -5.36 4.31 8.78
C HIS A 704 -5.72 2.96 8.17
N PHE A 705 -4.97 2.54 7.16
CA PHE A 705 -5.17 1.24 6.52
C PHE A 705 -4.77 0.09 7.47
N SER A 706 -5.31 -1.08 7.21
CA SER A 706 -5.04 -2.28 8.00
C SER A 706 -3.55 -2.65 7.98
N ARG A 707 -3.11 -3.31 9.05
CA ARG A 707 -1.73 -3.82 9.16
C ARG A 707 -1.35 -4.79 8.05
N LEU A 708 -2.32 -5.53 7.53
CA LEU A 708 -2.10 -6.43 6.40
C LEU A 708 -1.73 -5.64 5.14
N TYR A 709 -2.48 -4.58 4.84
CA TYR A 709 -2.14 -3.71 3.71
C TYR A 709 -0.75 -3.07 3.87
N ALA A 710 -0.40 -2.64 5.08
CA ALA A 710 0.92 -2.08 5.38
C ALA A 710 2.06 -3.06 5.01
N ARG A 711 1.85 -4.35 5.25
CA ARG A 711 2.81 -5.42 4.93
C ARG A 711 2.81 -5.86 3.47
N GLY A 712 2.06 -5.19 2.61
CA GLY A 712 1.97 -5.52 1.18
C GLY A 712 0.88 -6.53 0.84
N GLU A 713 0.08 -6.95 1.81
CA GLU A 713 -1.03 -7.85 1.63
C GLU A 713 -2.22 -7.09 1.02
N ARG A 714 -2.60 -7.44 -0.19
CA ARG A 714 -3.63 -6.73 -0.94
C ARG A 714 -4.92 -7.51 -1.08
N PHE A 715 -5.32 -8.16 0.02
CA PHE A 715 -6.54 -8.93 0.04
C PHE A 715 -7.73 -8.10 -0.32
N ASP A 716 -8.64 -8.68 -1.04
CA ASP A 716 -9.93 -8.10 -1.37
C ASP A 716 -9.87 -6.74 -2.07
N MET A 717 -8.66 -6.18 -2.25
CA MET A 717 -8.49 -4.95 -2.98
C MET A 717 -8.39 -5.26 -4.47
N THR A 718 -9.40 -4.83 -5.20
CA THR A 718 -9.37 -4.88 -6.66
C THR A 718 -8.99 -3.51 -7.23
N PHE A 719 -8.80 -3.45 -8.53
CA PHE A 719 -8.57 -2.18 -9.22
C PHE A 719 -9.72 -1.17 -9.02
N THR A 720 -10.93 -1.65 -8.76
CA THR A 720 -12.14 -0.84 -8.54
C THR A 720 -12.58 -0.78 -7.09
N ASP A 721 -12.27 -1.77 -6.25
CA ASP A 721 -12.58 -1.75 -4.83
C ASP A 721 -11.32 -1.53 -4.01
N ARG A 722 -11.09 -0.28 -3.57
CA ARG A 722 -9.86 0.14 -2.92
C ARG A 722 -10.04 0.59 -1.48
N TYR A 723 -11.24 0.47 -0.94
CA TYR A 723 -11.52 0.91 0.44
C TYR A 723 -11.53 -0.23 1.46
N THR A 724 -11.41 -1.46 1.02
CA THR A 724 -11.31 -2.64 1.89
C THR A 724 -10.24 -2.54 2.98
N PRO A 725 -9.05 -1.95 2.75
CA PRO A 725 -8.05 -1.81 3.81
C PRO A 725 -8.49 -0.98 5.02
N PHE A 726 -9.60 -0.24 4.92
CA PHE A 726 -10.12 0.65 5.96
C PHE A 726 -11.34 0.08 6.70
N MET A 727 -11.79 -1.10 6.33
CA MET A 727 -12.98 -1.73 6.96
C MET A 727 -12.71 -2.19 8.40
N PRO A 728 -13.71 -2.17 9.29
CA PRO A 728 -15.09 -1.72 9.09
C PRO A 728 -15.18 -0.19 8.95
N GLU A 729 -16.20 0.29 8.24
CA GLU A 729 -16.45 1.71 8.07
C GLU A 729 -16.70 2.39 9.43
N GLN A 730 -16.15 3.60 9.57
CA GLN A 730 -16.23 4.39 10.78
C GLN A 730 -16.67 5.81 10.44
N GLN A 731 -17.77 6.27 11.03
CA GLN A 731 -18.18 7.66 10.95
C GLN A 731 -17.65 8.46 12.14
N ALA A 732 -17.50 9.77 11.97
CA ALA A 732 -17.15 10.70 13.04
C ALA A 732 -18.31 11.66 13.27
N ASP A 733 -18.86 11.65 14.48
CA ASP A 733 -19.87 12.61 14.96
C ASP A 733 -19.15 13.74 15.69
N VAL A 734 -19.04 14.90 15.02
CA VAL A 734 -18.24 16.04 15.49
C VAL A 734 -19.18 17.15 15.90
N HIS A 735 -19.02 17.62 17.13
CA HIS A 735 -19.72 18.79 17.68
C HIS A 735 -18.70 19.86 18.06
N ILE A 736 -18.75 21.02 17.41
CA ILE A 736 -17.91 22.19 17.70
C ILE A 736 -18.80 23.31 18.21
N SER A 737 -18.53 23.75 19.43
CA SER A 737 -19.20 24.92 20.05
C SER A 737 -18.26 26.11 20.02
N LEU A 738 -18.59 27.15 19.24
CA LEU A 738 -17.87 28.41 19.19
C LEU A 738 -18.45 29.37 20.23
N HIS A 739 -17.60 29.80 21.17
CA HIS A 739 -17.95 30.76 22.21
C HIS A 739 -17.32 32.11 21.96
N ASP A 740 -17.87 33.15 22.60
CA ASP A 740 -17.38 34.53 22.55
C ASP A 740 -17.43 35.15 21.14
N ILE A 741 -18.40 34.72 20.33
CA ILE A 741 -18.64 35.30 19.00
C ILE A 741 -19.76 36.38 19.09
N PRO A 742 -19.80 37.37 18.21
CA PRO A 742 -20.91 38.33 18.15
C PRO A 742 -22.25 37.63 17.95
N SER A 743 -23.27 38.01 18.75
CA SER A 743 -24.63 37.50 18.51
C SER A 743 -25.19 38.03 17.19
N GLY A 744 -25.86 37.17 16.44
CA GLY A 744 -26.40 37.55 15.12
C GLY A 744 -26.56 36.33 14.20
N GLU A 745 -26.89 36.66 12.95
CA GLU A 745 -26.98 35.65 11.90
C GLU A 745 -25.65 35.47 11.16
N TYR A 746 -25.32 34.26 10.85
CA TYR A 746 -24.13 33.85 10.12
C TYR A 746 -24.51 33.05 8.88
N THR A 747 -23.81 33.30 7.79
CA THR A 747 -23.83 32.41 6.63
C THR A 747 -22.78 31.31 6.84
N VAL A 748 -23.21 30.07 6.89
CA VAL A 748 -22.33 28.89 6.95
C VAL A 748 -22.23 28.29 5.57
N THR A 749 -20.99 28.14 5.09
CA THR A 749 -20.69 27.45 3.82
C THR A 749 -19.91 26.20 4.14
N GLU A 750 -20.40 25.05 3.73
CA GLU A 750 -19.70 23.77 3.86
C GLU A 750 -19.19 23.31 2.50
N THR A 751 -17.92 22.90 2.46
CA THR A 751 -17.29 22.27 1.29
C THR A 751 -16.80 20.88 1.67
N ILE A 752 -17.27 19.85 0.97
CA ILE A 752 -17.07 18.44 1.34
C ILE A 752 -16.29 17.71 0.26
N VAL A 753 -15.29 16.95 0.69
CA VAL A 753 -14.55 15.99 -0.12
C VAL A 753 -14.67 14.61 0.55
N ASN A 754 -15.34 13.71 -0.12
CA ASN A 754 -15.51 12.32 0.29
C ASN A 754 -15.71 11.42 -0.94
N ARG A 755 -16.08 10.16 -0.76
CA ARG A 755 -16.35 9.21 -1.85
C ARG A 755 -17.47 9.64 -2.80
N HIS A 756 -18.38 10.49 -2.34
CA HIS A 756 -19.52 10.96 -3.11
C HIS A 756 -19.28 12.31 -3.80
N SER A 757 -18.22 13.03 -3.39
CA SER A 757 -17.97 14.41 -3.79
C SER A 757 -16.46 14.73 -3.70
N GLY A 758 -15.89 15.37 -4.74
CA GLY A 758 -14.48 15.75 -4.76
C GLY A 758 -13.52 14.59 -5.02
N SER A 759 -13.99 13.38 -5.28
CA SER A 759 -13.18 12.22 -5.65
C SER A 759 -13.37 11.86 -7.12
N SER A 760 -12.35 12.08 -7.92
CA SER A 760 -12.43 11.73 -9.35
C SER A 760 -12.36 10.21 -9.57
N PHE A 761 -11.71 9.48 -8.69
CA PHE A 761 -11.69 8.02 -8.73
C PHE A 761 -13.09 7.44 -8.48
N ASP A 762 -13.77 7.84 -7.42
CA ASP A 762 -15.11 7.36 -7.10
C ASP A 762 -16.15 7.81 -8.16
N THR A 763 -15.97 9.01 -8.71
CA THR A 763 -16.78 9.48 -9.85
C THR A 763 -16.56 8.61 -11.07
N TRP A 764 -15.31 8.23 -11.40
CA TRP A 764 -14.99 7.30 -12.48
C TRP A 764 -15.60 5.92 -12.26
N LEU A 765 -15.59 5.41 -11.02
CA LEU A 765 -16.31 4.18 -10.66
C LEU A 765 -17.80 4.29 -10.95
N SER A 766 -18.43 5.41 -10.59
CA SER A 766 -19.85 5.66 -10.86
C SER A 766 -20.20 5.73 -12.36
N MET A 767 -19.20 5.99 -13.21
CA MET A 767 -19.33 5.95 -14.67
C MET A 767 -19.18 4.55 -15.26
N GLY A 768 -18.98 3.52 -14.43
CA GLY A 768 -18.77 2.14 -14.84
C GLY A 768 -17.30 1.77 -15.04
N ALA A 769 -16.38 2.55 -14.49
CA ALA A 769 -14.93 2.33 -14.53
C ALA A 769 -14.37 2.04 -15.95
N PRO A 770 -14.65 2.87 -16.95
CA PRO A 770 -14.22 2.60 -18.31
C PRO A 770 -12.70 2.60 -18.44
N ASP A 771 -12.15 1.60 -19.15
CA ASP A 771 -10.69 1.47 -19.38
C ASP A 771 -10.12 2.67 -20.13
N ARG A 772 -10.88 3.24 -21.05
CA ARG A 772 -10.50 4.42 -21.84
C ARG A 772 -11.61 5.44 -21.84
N LEU A 773 -11.23 6.70 -21.70
CA LEU A 773 -12.14 7.85 -21.75
C LEU A 773 -11.90 8.67 -23.00
N THR A 774 -12.97 9.00 -23.69
CA THR A 774 -12.94 10.03 -24.74
C THR A 774 -12.71 11.41 -24.11
N GLY A 775 -12.24 12.38 -24.86
CA GLY A 775 -12.04 13.74 -24.36
C GLY A 775 -13.34 14.39 -23.81
N LYS A 776 -14.52 13.97 -24.28
CA LYS A 776 -15.82 14.39 -23.72
C LYS A 776 -16.07 13.78 -22.34
N GLU A 777 -15.78 12.50 -22.19
CA GLU A 777 -15.93 11.79 -20.91
C GLU A 777 -14.93 12.26 -19.88
N GLN A 778 -13.68 12.58 -20.28
CA GLN A 778 -12.69 13.19 -19.39
C GLN A 778 -13.16 14.54 -18.84
N LYS A 779 -13.73 15.39 -19.71
CA LYS A 779 -14.33 16.67 -19.28
C LYS A 779 -15.51 16.45 -18.35
N ALA A 780 -16.38 15.49 -18.64
CA ALA A 780 -17.52 15.16 -17.80
C ALA A 780 -17.07 14.60 -16.43
N LEU A 781 -16.06 13.75 -16.40
CA LEU A 781 -15.45 13.24 -15.19
C LEU A 781 -14.89 14.39 -14.34
N ALA A 782 -14.06 15.25 -14.91
CA ALA A 782 -13.47 16.38 -14.20
C ALA A 782 -14.55 17.34 -13.64
N ALA A 783 -15.61 17.62 -14.40
CA ALA A 783 -16.69 18.49 -13.96
C ALA A 783 -17.55 17.89 -12.83
N ARG A 784 -17.69 16.57 -12.78
CA ARG A 784 -18.46 15.87 -11.75
C ARG A 784 -17.65 15.55 -10.49
N SER A 785 -16.34 15.66 -10.55
CA SER A 785 -15.41 15.29 -9.46
C SER A 785 -15.03 16.50 -8.58
N VAL A 786 -15.84 17.54 -8.57
CA VAL A 786 -15.63 18.71 -7.73
C VAL A 786 -16.24 18.50 -6.33
N PRO A 787 -15.70 19.14 -5.29
CA PRO A 787 -16.32 19.15 -3.96
C PRO A 787 -17.74 19.68 -4.00
N SER A 788 -18.62 19.14 -3.18
CA SER A 788 -19.96 19.70 -2.98
C SER A 788 -19.88 20.91 -2.08
N ILE A 789 -20.70 21.91 -2.40
CA ILE A 789 -20.81 23.14 -1.60
C ILE A 789 -22.26 23.34 -1.21
N SER A 790 -22.50 23.52 0.08
CA SER A 790 -23.80 23.85 0.63
C SER A 790 -23.73 25.13 1.45
N LYS A 791 -24.84 25.88 1.49
CA LYS A 791 -24.96 27.12 2.27
C LYS A 791 -26.24 27.12 3.08
N TYR A 792 -26.13 27.54 4.34
CA TYR A 792 -27.29 27.76 5.21
C TYR A 792 -27.04 28.92 6.17
N THR A 793 -28.08 29.33 6.89
CA THR A 793 -27.97 30.35 7.92
C THR A 793 -27.99 29.72 9.30
N ALA A 794 -27.03 30.09 10.14
CA ALA A 794 -27.01 29.76 11.55
C ALA A 794 -27.10 30.98 12.42
N SER A 795 -27.60 30.87 13.62
CA SER A 795 -27.86 31.99 14.53
C SER A 795 -27.02 31.82 15.79
N ALA A 796 -26.10 32.74 16.03
CA ALA A 796 -25.40 32.80 17.30
C ALA A 796 -26.28 33.48 18.35
N LYS A 797 -26.51 32.83 19.47
CA LYS A 797 -27.28 33.30 20.60
C LYS A 797 -26.40 33.40 21.84
N SER A 798 -26.50 34.52 22.54
CA SER A 798 -25.71 34.72 23.78
C SER A 798 -24.20 34.57 23.60
N GLY A 799 -23.68 34.74 22.39
CA GLY A 799 -22.26 34.60 22.10
C GLY A 799 -21.81 33.19 21.76
N GLU A 800 -22.74 32.28 21.50
CA GLU A 800 -22.48 30.88 21.23
C GLU A 800 -23.08 30.42 19.89
N LEU A 801 -22.35 29.57 19.15
CA LEU A 801 -22.78 28.92 17.93
C LEU A 801 -22.34 27.45 17.94
N ASP A 802 -23.32 26.56 17.96
CA ASP A 802 -23.08 25.12 17.88
C ASP A 802 -23.17 24.62 16.44
N LEU A 803 -22.25 23.73 16.10
CA LEU A 803 -22.14 23.11 14.79
C LEU A 803 -21.99 21.61 14.96
N ASP A 804 -22.91 20.86 14.35
CA ASP A 804 -22.92 19.41 14.32
C ASP A 804 -22.56 18.92 12.91
N ALA A 805 -21.65 17.97 12.82
CA ALA A 805 -21.25 17.38 11.56
C ALA A 805 -21.03 15.86 11.70
N LEU A 806 -21.75 15.08 10.92
CA LEU A 806 -21.47 13.66 10.77
C LEU A 806 -20.60 13.48 9.52
N LEU A 807 -19.37 13.00 9.70
CA LEU A 807 -18.40 12.77 8.62
C LEU A 807 -18.37 11.29 8.27
N ASP A 808 -18.41 11.02 6.98
CA ASP A 808 -18.13 9.68 6.47
C ASP A 808 -16.65 9.30 6.67
N MET A 809 -16.35 8.02 6.56
CA MET A 809 -14.98 7.53 6.59
C MET A 809 -14.14 8.17 5.47
N LEU A 810 -12.97 8.71 5.80
CA LEU A 810 -12.07 9.39 4.87
C LEU A 810 -12.64 10.65 4.23
N GLU A 811 -13.52 11.34 4.95
CA GLU A 811 -14.06 12.65 4.57
C GLU A 811 -13.20 13.78 5.13
N ILE A 812 -13.03 14.84 4.34
CA ILE A 812 -12.59 16.16 4.81
C ILE A 812 -13.68 17.18 4.52
N ARG A 813 -13.94 18.07 5.48
CA ARG A 813 -15.00 19.09 5.39
C ARG A 813 -14.50 20.45 5.87
N LEU A 814 -14.62 21.44 5.04
CA LEU A 814 -14.36 22.83 5.39
C LEU A 814 -15.69 23.53 5.69
N ILE A 815 -15.77 24.22 6.83
CA ILE A 815 -16.91 25.02 7.25
C ILE A 815 -16.45 26.46 7.41
N GLN A 816 -16.96 27.35 6.58
CA GLN A 816 -16.68 28.78 6.62
C GLN A 816 -17.89 29.52 7.18
N ILE A 817 -17.69 30.38 8.17
CA ILE A 817 -18.73 31.04 8.95
C ILE A 817 -18.48 32.54 8.88
N ALA A 818 -19.31 33.24 8.10
CA ALA A 818 -19.22 34.65 7.89
C ALA A 818 -20.45 35.35 8.48
N GLN A 819 -20.24 36.42 9.24
CA GLN A 819 -21.35 37.23 9.78
C GLN A 819 -22.11 37.92 8.62
N LYS A 820 -23.45 37.88 8.68
CA LYS A 820 -24.30 38.58 7.69
C LYS A 820 -24.26 40.08 7.83
#